data_55f0531d1837a420b944213834328674
#
_entry.id   55f0531d1837a420b944213834328674
#
_cell.length_a   1.000
_cell.length_b   1.000
_cell.length_c   1.000
_cell.angle_alpha   90.00
_cell.angle_beta   90.00
_cell.angle_gamma   90.00
#
_symmetry.space_group_name_H-M   'P 1'
#
loop_
_entity.id
_entity.type
_entity.pdbx_description
1 polymer ?
#
loop_
_entity_poly.entity_id
_entity_poly.type
_entity_poly.pdbx_seq_one_letter_code
_entity_poly.pdbx_strand_id
1 'polypeptide(L)'
;MSEVNIILPDGSSKAFAAGTTLGEAVKQISNSLAKKVLAADVNGELTDLREVLVEGSKVSFLTFAEDGGKHAFRHTASHVMAQAVKRLWPDAQLAIGPAIENGFYYDIDMEHKLVPEDLPKIEAEMSRIVKENLPIEKVLMERQEALDFFAAKHENYKVELINDLPADAVISAYKQGDFTDLCAGPHLASTGKVKAFKLQSIAGAYWRGDEKNKMLQRIYGTAFEKKEELEEYLHLLEEAARRDHRKLGKELGLFVIKEEGPGFPFFLPKGMAVRNALEDFWREVHHDYDYEEVRTPIILSQHLWETSGHWFHYRENMYTTQIDGAEYAIKPMNCPGGILVYANDMHSYRDLPIRMAELGLVHRHELSGALHGLFRVRSFTQDDAHVFMTPSQIKEELMSVIDLFGRIYSQFGLTYHVELSTKPEGAIGDDAIWELATEALREAIEAKGIPYRINEGDGAFYGPKLDFHIRDSIGRTWQCGTIQLDMNLPERFNLEYIAEDGQKHRPIMIHRACFGSMERFIGILIEHFAGAFPTWMAPVQVKILPISEKHVEYAEKLRKAFKDAYVRVELDDRSEKIGYKIRQAQMEKVSYMLVVGDKEVEEGKVAVRKRGVGEQGAIPWEEFLANIQQEIKDRA
;
A
#
# COMPACT_ATOMS: atom_id res chain seq x y z
N MET A 1 39.20 -31.00 -22.00
CA MET A 1 38.86 -30.15 -20.85
C MET A 1 37.48 -30.61 -20.43
N SER A 2 37.23 -30.77 -19.14
CA SER A 2 35.88 -31.09 -18.64
C SER A 2 34.94 -29.91 -18.95
N GLU A 3 33.74 -30.21 -19.43
CA GLU A 3 32.70 -29.25 -19.69
C GLU A 3 31.69 -29.24 -18.54
N VAL A 4 31.04 -28.10 -18.34
CA VAL A 4 29.96 -27.88 -17.36
C VAL A 4 28.73 -27.42 -18.15
N ASN A 5 27.61 -28.09 -17.97
CA ASN A 5 26.35 -27.77 -18.63
C ASN A 5 25.43 -27.03 -17.66
N ILE A 6 24.84 -25.94 -18.10
CA ILE A 6 23.81 -25.20 -17.37
C ILE A 6 22.49 -25.21 -18.15
N ILE A 7 21.39 -25.04 -17.43
CA ILE A 7 20.04 -24.96 -18.00
C ILE A 7 19.58 -23.50 -17.95
N LEU A 8 19.24 -22.93 -19.10
CA LEU A 8 18.73 -21.57 -19.22
C LEU A 8 17.20 -21.54 -18.99
N PRO A 9 16.59 -20.34 -18.74
CA PRO A 9 15.17 -20.23 -18.45
C PRO A 9 14.22 -20.77 -19.53
N ASP A 10 14.67 -20.82 -20.77
CA ASP A 10 13.95 -21.41 -21.91
C ASP A 10 14.04 -22.94 -21.98
N GLY A 11 14.70 -23.58 -21.00
CA GLY A 11 14.94 -25.01 -20.92
C GLY A 11 16.11 -25.50 -21.78
N SER A 12 16.79 -24.63 -22.52
CA SER A 12 17.97 -25.01 -23.32
C SER A 12 19.18 -25.28 -22.44
N SER A 13 19.96 -26.31 -22.79
CA SER A 13 21.24 -26.60 -22.14
C SER A 13 22.40 -26.00 -22.91
N LYS A 14 23.37 -25.42 -22.19
CA LYS A 14 24.57 -24.83 -22.78
C LYS A 14 25.83 -25.28 -22.07
N ALA A 15 26.83 -25.73 -22.84
CA ALA A 15 28.10 -26.22 -22.34
C ALA A 15 29.15 -25.11 -22.27
N PHE A 16 29.95 -25.10 -21.20
CA PHE A 16 31.07 -24.18 -20.95
C PHE A 16 32.27 -24.97 -20.43
N ALA A 17 33.45 -24.41 -20.56
CA ALA A 17 34.64 -24.99 -19.96
C ALA A 17 34.53 -25.01 -18.43
N ALA A 18 35.00 -26.06 -17.76
CA ALA A 18 35.04 -26.11 -16.29
C ALA A 18 35.87 -24.95 -15.75
N GLY A 19 35.36 -24.30 -14.67
CA GLY A 19 35.98 -23.12 -14.07
C GLY A 19 35.51 -21.79 -14.69
N THR A 20 34.62 -21.81 -15.70
CA THR A 20 34.00 -20.60 -16.25
C THR A 20 33.09 -19.96 -15.19
N THR A 21 33.24 -18.65 -14.98
CA THR A 21 32.36 -17.89 -14.09
C THR A 21 31.03 -17.53 -14.77
N LEU A 22 29.99 -17.22 -13.97
CA LEU A 22 28.71 -16.72 -14.47
C LEU A 22 28.89 -15.47 -15.36
N GLY A 23 29.78 -14.56 -15.00
CA GLY A 23 30.09 -13.36 -15.75
C GLY A 23 30.79 -13.63 -17.10
N GLU A 24 31.63 -14.68 -17.17
CA GLU A 24 32.26 -15.13 -18.42
C GLU A 24 31.25 -15.87 -19.31
N ALA A 25 30.38 -16.69 -18.68
CA ALA A 25 29.36 -17.42 -19.40
C ALA A 25 28.38 -16.48 -20.11
N VAL A 26 27.88 -15.44 -19.45
CA VAL A 26 26.98 -14.46 -20.07
C VAL A 26 27.63 -13.73 -21.22
N LYS A 27 28.94 -13.44 -21.18
CA LYS A 27 29.69 -12.85 -22.30
C LYS A 27 29.76 -13.77 -23.50
N GLN A 28 29.95 -15.08 -23.27
CA GLN A 28 29.94 -16.09 -24.33
C GLN A 28 28.53 -16.30 -24.93
N ILE A 29 27.48 -16.11 -24.13
CA ILE A 29 26.10 -16.17 -24.60
C ILE A 29 25.75 -14.95 -25.46
N SER A 30 25.99 -13.74 -24.91
CA SER A 30 25.68 -12.48 -25.59
C SER A 30 26.46 -11.32 -24.98
N ASN A 31 27.28 -10.65 -25.78
CA ASN A 31 27.96 -9.43 -25.39
C ASN A 31 27.01 -8.27 -25.04
N SER A 32 25.85 -8.22 -25.67
CA SER A 32 24.82 -7.21 -25.38
C SER A 32 24.19 -7.45 -24.01
N LEU A 33 23.85 -8.70 -23.69
CA LEU A 33 23.29 -9.09 -22.41
C LEU A 33 24.31 -8.88 -21.28
N ALA A 34 25.57 -9.28 -21.48
CA ALA A 34 26.64 -9.14 -20.48
C ALA A 34 26.87 -7.70 -20.00
N LYS A 35 26.54 -6.69 -20.83
CA LYS A 35 26.63 -5.27 -20.43
C LYS A 35 25.54 -4.86 -19.45
N LYS A 36 24.39 -5.56 -19.47
CA LYS A 36 23.20 -5.23 -18.69
C LYS A 36 23.04 -6.12 -17.45
N VAL A 37 23.62 -7.32 -17.47
CA VAL A 37 23.51 -8.26 -16.35
C VAL A 37 24.25 -7.76 -15.12
N LEU A 38 23.62 -7.87 -13.97
CA LEU A 38 24.07 -7.36 -12.67
C LEU A 38 24.31 -8.49 -11.67
N ALA A 39 23.54 -9.57 -11.75
CA ALA A 39 23.61 -10.77 -10.91
C ALA A 39 23.07 -11.98 -11.67
N ALA A 40 23.06 -13.14 -11.06
CA ALA A 40 22.39 -14.32 -11.56
C ALA A 40 21.52 -14.96 -10.47
N ASP A 41 20.45 -15.64 -10.89
CA ASP A 41 19.75 -16.61 -10.08
C ASP A 41 20.27 -18.00 -10.46
N VAL A 42 20.74 -18.75 -9.48
CA VAL A 42 21.23 -20.11 -9.66
C VAL A 42 20.42 -21.04 -8.76
N ASN A 43 19.54 -21.84 -9.36
CA ASN A 43 18.64 -22.75 -8.65
C ASN A 43 17.72 -22.07 -7.61
N GLY A 44 17.32 -20.81 -7.85
CA GLY A 44 16.50 -20.00 -6.93
C GLY A 44 17.31 -19.17 -5.94
N GLU A 45 18.65 -19.21 -5.98
CA GLU A 45 19.50 -18.41 -5.12
C GLU A 45 20.16 -17.25 -5.88
N LEU A 46 20.04 -16.04 -5.33
CA LEU A 46 20.66 -14.84 -5.90
C LEU A 46 22.19 -14.91 -5.74
N THR A 47 22.89 -14.95 -6.87
CA THR A 47 24.30 -15.32 -6.95
C THR A 47 25.13 -14.23 -7.63
N ASP A 48 26.37 -14.04 -7.14
CA ASP A 48 27.36 -13.12 -7.71
C ASP A 48 27.92 -13.63 -9.06
N LEU A 49 28.13 -12.73 -10.00
CA LEU A 49 28.67 -13.06 -11.33
C LEU A 49 30.12 -13.61 -11.29
N ARG A 50 30.80 -13.50 -10.17
CA ARG A 50 32.16 -14.05 -9.94
C ARG A 50 32.15 -15.56 -9.64
N GLU A 51 30.99 -16.09 -9.25
CA GLU A 51 30.86 -17.52 -8.92
C GLU A 51 31.04 -18.40 -10.16
N VAL A 52 31.64 -19.57 -9.95
CA VAL A 52 31.92 -20.55 -11.00
C VAL A 52 30.64 -21.36 -11.29
N LEU A 53 30.44 -21.69 -12.56
CA LEU A 53 29.32 -22.54 -12.99
C LEU A 53 29.38 -23.93 -12.36
N VAL A 54 28.23 -24.44 -11.94
CA VAL A 54 28.05 -25.79 -11.39
C VAL A 54 27.25 -26.64 -12.38
N GLU A 55 27.65 -27.88 -12.57
CA GLU A 55 26.99 -28.82 -13.50
C GLU A 55 25.51 -29.00 -13.19
N GLY A 56 24.67 -28.91 -14.21
CA GLY A 56 23.23 -29.11 -14.11
C GLY A 56 22.45 -27.97 -13.47
N SER A 57 23.09 -26.85 -13.11
CA SER A 57 22.41 -25.70 -12.50
C SER A 57 21.44 -25.03 -13.48
N LYS A 58 20.27 -24.63 -12.95
CA LYS A 58 19.36 -23.68 -13.64
C LYS A 58 19.88 -22.28 -13.39
N VAL A 59 20.18 -21.54 -14.47
CA VAL A 59 20.79 -20.21 -14.37
C VAL A 59 19.94 -19.18 -15.12
N SER A 60 19.50 -18.15 -14.42
CA SER A 60 18.86 -16.94 -14.98
C SER A 60 19.75 -15.73 -14.76
N PHE A 61 20.07 -14.99 -15.83
CA PHE A 61 20.87 -13.77 -15.74
C PHE A 61 19.97 -12.54 -15.52
N LEU A 62 20.21 -11.82 -14.43
CA LEU A 62 19.36 -10.77 -13.94
C LEU A 62 19.91 -9.38 -14.27
N THR A 63 19.06 -8.55 -14.88
CA THR A 63 19.34 -7.14 -15.19
C THR A 63 18.68 -6.23 -14.13
N PHE A 64 18.73 -4.92 -14.31
CA PHE A 64 18.02 -3.96 -13.43
C PHE A 64 16.48 -4.06 -13.55
N ALA A 65 15.94 -4.76 -14.55
CA ALA A 65 14.52 -4.99 -14.67
C ALA A 65 13.98 -5.98 -13.61
N GLU A 66 14.81 -6.98 -13.22
CA GLU A 66 14.48 -7.99 -12.25
C GLU A 66 14.91 -7.58 -10.83
N ASP A 67 14.18 -8.03 -9.81
CA ASP A 67 14.42 -7.63 -8.41
C ASP A 67 15.80 -8.05 -7.88
N GLY A 68 16.29 -9.24 -8.26
CA GLY A 68 17.65 -9.66 -7.91
C GLY A 68 18.75 -8.77 -8.50
N GLY A 69 18.54 -8.25 -9.73
CA GLY A 69 19.45 -7.29 -10.34
C GLY A 69 19.42 -5.93 -9.64
N LYS A 70 18.22 -5.42 -9.31
CA LYS A 70 18.05 -4.21 -8.49
C LYS A 70 18.71 -4.36 -7.11
N HIS A 71 18.56 -5.52 -6.49
CA HIS A 71 19.17 -5.84 -5.20
C HIS A 71 20.69 -5.70 -5.26
N ALA A 72 21.36 -6.38 -6.19
CA ALA A 72 22.80 -6.31 -6.35
C ALA A 72 23.29 -4.88 -6.62
N PHE A 73 22.54 -4.10 -7.43
CA PHE A 73 22.85 -2.71 -7.74
C PHE A 73 22.76 -1.81 -6.49
N ARG A 74 21.65 -1.88 -5.77
CA ARG A 74 21.40 -1.07 -4.56
C ARG A 74 22.29 -1.47 -3.40
N HIS A 75 22.59 -2.76 -3.27
CA HIS A 75 23.56 -3.26 -2.30
C HIS A 75 24.97 -2.73 -2.58
N THR A 76 25.37 -2.65 -3.85
CA THR A 76 26.65 -2.01 -4.22
C THR A 76 26.62 -0.51 -3.91
N ALA A 77 25.50 0.18 -4.14
CA ALA A 77 25.35 1.59 -3.79
C ALA A 77 25.49 1.84 -2.28
N SER A 78 25.01 0.92 -1.43
CA SER A 78 25.18 1.02 0.02
C SER A 78 26.66 0.92 0.43
N HIS A 79 27.44 0.05 -0.22
CA HIS A 79 28.89 -0.06 0.02
C HIS A 79 29.67 1.17 -0.48
N VAL A 80 29.25 1.76 -1.62
CA VAL A 80 29.84 3.04 -2.08
C VAL A 80 29.56 4.16 -1.07
N MET A 81 28.36 4.19 -0.47
CA MET A 81 28.03 5.13 0.60
C MET A 81 28.86 4.86 1.87
N ALA A 82 28.99 3.61 2.29
CA ALA A 82 29.79 3.23 3.45
C ALA A 82 31.26 3.64 3.29
N GLN A 83 31.86 3.41 2.12
CA GLN A 83 33.19 3.87 1.80
C GLN A 83 33.30 5.40 1.85
N ALA A 84 32.32 6.12 1.31
CA ALA A 84 32.28 7.58 1.37
C ALA A 84 32.23 8.10 2.82
N VAL A 85 31.42 7.48 3.68
CA VAL A 85 31.37 7.83 5.11
C VAL A 85 32.72 7.57 5.79
N LYS A 86 33.33 6.41 5.56
CA LYS A 86 34.65 6.07 6.12
C LYS A 86 35.76 7.03 5.65
N ARG A 87 35.70 7.52 4.41
CA ARG A 87 36.66 8.52 3.92
C ARG A 87 36.48 9.89 4.59
N LEU A 88 35.24 10.28 4.86
CA LEU A 88 34.92 11.55 5.52
C LEU A 88 35.09 11.49 7.05
N TRP A 89 34.75 10.37 7.64
CA TRP A 89 34.86 10.11 9.09
C TRP A 89 35.50 8.74 9.32
N PRO A 90 36.85 8.66 9.38
CA PRO A 90 37.58 7.39 9.50
C PRO A 90 37.20 6.56 10.74
N ASP A 91 36.79 7.22 11.82
CA ASP A 91 36.42 6.56 13.09
C ASP A 91 34.99 6.01 13.10
N ALA A 92 34.20 6.24 12.04
CA ALA A 92 32.85 5.68 11.92
C ALA A 92 32.91 4.16 11.89
N GLN A 93 32.11 3.47 12.72
CA GLN A 93 31.96 2.02 12.73
C GLN A 93 30.74 1.63 11.90
N LEU A 94 30.92 0.65 11.05
CA LEU A 94 29.90 0.20 10.11
C LEU A 94 29.16 -1.03 10.68
N ALA A 95 27.82 -0.97 10.74
CA ALA A 95 27.00 -2.09 11.19
C ALA A 95 26.49 -2.91 9.99
N ILE A 96 25.31 -2.61 9.46
CA ILE A 96 24.70 -3.33 8.33
C ILE A 96 24.18 -2.35 7.28
N GLY A 97 24.23 -2.77 5.99
CA GLY A 97 23.80 -1.94 4.88
C GLY A 97 23.11 -2.70 3.76
N PRO A 98 21.91 -3.27 3.98
CA PRO A 98 21.20 -4.04 2.98
C PRO A 98 20.57 -3.14 1.89
N ALA A 99 20.30 -3.76 0.75
CA ALA A 99 19.32 -3.25 -0.21
C ALA A 99 17.91 -3.45 0.33
N ILE A 100 17.02 -2.52 -0.01
CA ILE A 100 15.59 -2.57 0.25
C ILE A 100 14.83 -2.37 -1.08
N GLU A 101 13.51 -2.59 -1.07
CA GLU A 101 12.68 -2.58 -2.28
C GLU A 101 12.93 -1.37 -3.19
N ASN A 102 12.99 -0.14 -2.65
CA ASN A 102 13.16 1.09 -3.43
C ASN A 102 14.45 1.84 -3.12
N GLY A 103 15.45 1.18 -2.54
CA GLY A 103 16.70 1.84 -2.19
C GLY A 103 17.65 0.96 -1.40
N PHE A 104 18.35 1.58 -0.48
CA PHE A 104 19.29 0.94 0.45
C PHE A 104 19.39 1.80 1.71
N TYR A 105 19.94 1.22 2.77
CA TYR A 105 20.37 2.00 3.93
C TYR A 105 21.70 1.48 4.45
N TYR A 106 22.31 2.22 5.37
CA TYR A 106 23.43 1.75 6.16
C TYR A 106 23.33 2.29 7.58
N ASP A 107 23.56 1.41 8.56
CA ASP A 107 23.60 1.73 9.97
C ASP A 107 25.04 2.00 10.40
N ILE A 108 25.27 3.14 11.01
CA ILE A 108 26.58 3.68 11.30
C ILE A 108 26.65 4.16 12.75
N ASP A 109 27.70 3.79 13.44
CA ASP A 109 28.03 4.29 14.77
C ASP A 109 29.21 5.25 14.69
N MET A 110 29.00 6.50 15.08
CA MET A 110 30.06 7.51 15.14
C MET A 110 29.69 8.65 16.10
N GLU A 111 30.71 9.38 16.60
CA GLU A 111 30.49 10.51 17.52
C GLU A 111 29.83 11.71 16.82
N HIS A 112 30.18 11.95 15.55
CA HIS A 112 29.55 13.01 14.77
C HIS A 112 28.06 12.69 14.55
N LYS A 113 27.19 13.61 14.99
CA LYS A 113 25.75 13.51 14.71
C LYS A 113 25.47 14.01 13.32
N LEU A 114 25.07 13.10 12.45
CA LEU A 114 24.70 13.41 11.07
C LEU A 114 23.49 14.35 11.03
N VAL A 115 23.60 15.36 10.20
CA VAL A 115 22.55 16.33 9.88
C VAL A 115 22.24 16.30 8.38
N PRO A 116 21.06 16.77 7.94
CA PRO A 116 20.72 16.77 6.51
C PRO A 116 21.78 17.44 5.60
N GLU A 117 22.51 18.40 6.12
CA GLU A 117 23.59 19.12 5.41
C GLU A 117 24.83 18.26 5.14
N ASP A 118 24.94 17.10 5.77
CA ASP A 118 26.02 16.14 5.53
C ASP A 118 25.73 15.25 4.32
N LEU A 119 24.45 15.01 3.99
CA LEU A 119 24.07 14.16 2.85
C LEU A 119 24.71 14.62 1.53
N PRO A 120 24.69 15.92 1.15
CA PRO A 120 25.38 16.38 -0.05
C PRO A 120 26.90 16.17 -0.03
N LYS A 121 27.55 16.20 1.14
CA LYS A 121 28.98 15.94 1.28
C LYS A 121 29.30 14.47 1.02
N ILE A 122 28.47 13.58 1.58
CA ILE A 122 28.57 12.13 1.35
C ILE A 122 28.32 11.82 -0.13
N GLU A 123 27.30 12.40 -0.76
CA GLU A 123 27.01 12.24 -2.20
C GLU A 123 28.17 12.71 -3.08
N ALA A 124 28.84 13.80 -2.71
CA ALA A 124 30.01 14.29 -3.43
C ALA A 124 31.17 13.29 -3.37
N GLU A 125 31.40 12.67 -2.20
CA GLU A 125 32.44 11.64 -2.04
C GLU A 125 32.05 10.34 -2.74
N MET A 126 30.79 9.90 -2.65
CA MET A 126 30.26 8.77 -3.45
C MET A 126 30.52 8.98 -4.94
N SER A 127 30.28 10.21 -5.44
CA SER A 127 30.52 10.57 -6.83
C SER A 127 31.99 10.47 -7.22
N ARG A 128 32.93 10.73 -6.29
CA ARG A 128 34.38 10.53 -6.52
C ARG A 128 34.70 9.05 -6.62
N ILE A 129 34.22 8.23 -5.68
CA ILE A 129 34.41 6.78 -5.66
C ILE A 129 33.87 6.13 -6.95
N VAL A 130 32.69 6.56 -7.41
CA VAL A 130 32.11 6.09 -8.68
C VAL A 130 33.00 6.47 -9.88
N LYS A 131 33.56 7.68 -9.91
CA LYS A 131 34.48 8.11 -10.97
C LYS A 131 35.81 7.36 -10.95
N GLU A 132 36.29 6.96 -9.78
CA GLU A 132 37.49 6.12 -9.63
C GLU A 132 37.27 4.73 -10.26
N ASN A 133 36.02 4.28 -10.40
CA ASN A 133 35.66 3.02 -11.01
C ASN A 133 36.44 1.82 -10.44
N LEU A 134 36.47 1.73 -9.12
CA LEU A 134 37.22 0.70 -8.40
C LEU A 134 36.63 -0.69 -8.69
N PRO A 135 37.46 -1.70 -8.99
CA PRO A 135 36.99 -3.08 -9.05
C PRO A 135 36.49 -3.53 -7.67
N ILE A 136 35.44 -4.34 -7.66
CA ILE A 136 34.90 -4.94 -6.44
C ILE A 136 35.28 -6.41 -6.45
N GLU A 137 36.00 -6.85 -5.44
CA GLU A 137 36.56 -8.19 -5.32
C GLU A 137 35.91 -8.92 -4.13
N LYS A 138 35.45 -10.14 -4.34
CA LYS A 138 35.02 -11.02 -3.25
C LYS A 138 36.23 -11.70 -2.62
N VAL A 139 36.35 -11.58 -1.32
CA VAL A 139 37.46 -12.17 -0.55
C VAL A 139 36.86 -13.17 0.44
N LEU A 140 37.28 -14.42 0.36
CA LEU A 140 36.95 -15.44 1.35
C LEU A 140 38.03 -15.41 2.43
N MET A 141 37.61 -15.46 3.69
CA MET A 141 38.49 -15.40 4.86
C MET A 141 38.20 -16.56 5.81
N GLU A 142 39.23 -17.10 6.41
CA GLU A 142 39.06 -17.95 7.57
C GLU A 142 38.50 -17.15 8.75
N ARG A 143 37.69 -17.75 9.60
CA ARG A 143 36.98 -17.04 10.68
C ARG A 143 37.94 -16.23 11.56
N GLN A 144 39.05 -16.79 12.00
CA GLN A 144 40.00 -16.09 12.85
C GLN A 144 40.66 -14.93 12.11
N GLU A 145 41.01 -15.14 10.85
CA GLU A 145 41.55 -14.07 9.99
C GLU A 145 40.58 -12.91 9.85
N ALA A 146 39.29 -13.20 9.63
CA ALA A 146 38.24 -12.18 9.53
C ALA A 146 38.05 -11.42 10.85
N LEU A 147 38.02 -12.12 11.99
CA LEU A 147 37.93 -11.50 13.31
C LEU A 147 39.11 -10.57 13.57
N ASP A 148 40.34 -11.02 13.31
CA ASP A 148 41.55 -10.23 13.51
C ASP A 148 41.58 -9.00 12.58
N PHE A 149 41.16 -9.17 11.31
CA PHE A 149 41.09 -8.11 10.33
C PHE A 149 40.10 -6.98 10.72
N PHE A 150 38.88 -7.33 11.09
CA PHE A 150 37.88 -6.34 11.47
C PHE A 150 38.14 -5.75 12.86
N ALA A 151 38.70 -6.51 13.80
CA ALA A 151 39.12 -6.00 15.09
C ALA A 151 40.26 -4.97 14.97
N ALA A 152 41.25 -5.22 14.10
CA ALA A 152 42.34 -4.28 13.83
C ALA A 152 41.86 -2.97 13.19
N LYS A 153 40.70 -2.99 12.53
CA LYS A 153 40.05 -1.81 11.95
C LYS A 153 39.03 -1.15 12.90
N HIS A 154 38.89 -1.63 14.12
CA HIS A 154 37.90 -1.18 15.10
C HIS A 154 36.44 -1.32 14.64
N GLU A 155 36.15 -2.28 13.73
CA GLU A 155 34.80 -2.57 13.25
C GLU A 155 34.09 -3.58 14.18
N ASN A 156 33.74 -3.13 15.38
CA ASN A 156 33.21 -3.99 16.44
C ASN A 156 31.91 -4.70 16.05
N TYR A 157 31.02 -4.03 15.31
CA TYR A 157 29.77 -4.65 14.83
C TYR A 157 30.02 -5.79 13.85
N LYS A 158 31.07 -5.72 13.02
CA LYS A 158 31.46 -6.81 12.13
C LYS A 158 32.03 -8.00 12.90
N VAL A 159 32.82 -7.74 13.94
CA VAL A 159 33.30 -8.80 14.84
C VAL A 159 32.13 -9.50 15.53
N GLU A 160 31.14 -8.75 16.01
CA GLU A 160 29.94 -9.32 16.63
C GLU A 160 29.13 -10.16 15.62
N LEU A 161 28.93 -9.66 14.40
CA LEU A 161 28.23 -10.41 13.36
C LEU A 161 28.95 -11.72 12.98
N ILE A 162 30.29 -11.71 12.88
CA ILE A 162 31.05 -12.93 12.59
C ILE A 162 30.89 -13.96 13.71
N ASN A 163 30.88 -13.52 14.98
CA ASN A 163 30.72 -14.43 16.12
C ASN A 163 29.34 -15.11 16.15
N ASP A 164 28.32 -14.45 15.62
CA ASP A 164 26.95 -15.01 15.57
C ASP A 164 26.73 -16.00 14.42
N LEU A 165 27.60 -16.00 13.41
CA LEU A 165 27.47 -16.96 12.31
C LEU A 165 27.73 -18.39 12.77
N PRO A 166 27.05 -19.40 12.17
CA PRO A 166 27.36 -20.82 12.42
C PRO A 166 28.85 -21.13 12.26
N ALA A 167 29.34 -22.14 13.01
CA ALA A 167 30.78 -22.46 13.05
C ALA A 167 31.36 -22.83 11.67
N ASP A 168 30.52 -23.41 10.82
CA ASP A 168 30.84 -23.87 9.46
C ASP A 168 30.55 -22.82 8.38
N ALA A 169 30.07 -21.62 8.76
CA ALA A 169 29.76 -20.56 7.79
C ALA A 169 31.01 -20.06 7.08
N VAL A 170 30.91 -19.93 5.76
CA VAL A 170 31.92 -19.30 4.92
C VAL A 170 31.89 -17.78 5.15
N ILE A 171 32.98 -17.22 5.62
CA ILE A 171 33.10 -15.77 5.82
C ILE A 171 33.57 -15.12 4.52
N SER A 172 32.78 -14.20 4.00
CA SER A 172 33.12 -13.41 2.84
C SER A 172 33.12 -11.92 3.14
N ALA A 173 34.02 -11.21 2.48
CA ALA A 173 34.10 -9.77 2.48
C ALA A 173 34.20 -9.27 1.04
N TYR A 174 33.81 -8.02 0.82
CA TYR A 174 33.97 -7.37 -0.48
C TYR A 174 34.91 -6.19 -0.34
N LYS A 175 35.92 -6.16 -1.20
CA LYS A 175 36.97 -5.14 -1.25
C LYS A 175 36.76 -4.26 -2.47
N GLN A 176 36.79 -2.94 -2.25
CA GLN A 176 36.76 -1.92 -3.30
C GLN A 176 37.85 -0.85 -3.01
N GLY A 177 38.98 -1.00 -3.65
CA GLY A 177 40.15 -0.13 -3.38
C GLY A 177 40.67 -0.27 -1.96
N ASP A 178 40.63 0.79 -1.17
CA ASP A 178 41.05 0.88 0.23
C ASP A 178 39.97 0.41 1.23
N PHE A 179 38.76 0.22 0.77
CA PHE A 179 37.60 -0.18 1.58
C PHE A 179 37.34 -1.69 1.49
N THR A 180 37.04 -2.30 2.64
CA THR A 180 36.66 -3.72 2.73
C THR A 180 35.55 -3.85 3.77
N ASP A 181 34.46 -4.53 3.39
CA ASP A 181 33.30 -4.74 4.26
C ASP A 181 32.90 -6.21 4.33
N LEU A 182 32.46 -6.67 5.52
CA LEU A 182 31.88 -8.00 5.74
C LEU A 182 30.54 -8.09 5.03
N CYS A 183 30.41 -9.00 4.07
CA CYS A 183 29.20 -9.09 3.27
C CYS A 183 29.08 -10.44 2.53
N ALA A 184 27.86 -10.95 2.39
CA ALA A 184 27.55 -12.14 1.59
C ALA A 184 27.42 -11.85 0.09
N GLY A 185 27.16 -10.58 -0.29
CA GLY A 185 26.91 -10.18 -1.68
C GLY A 185 25.44 -10.40 -2.10
N PRO A 186 25.14 -10.46 -3.42
CA PRO A 186 26.06 -10.15 -4.52
C PRO A 186 26.32 -8.63 -4.73
N HIS A 187 27.40 -8.33 -5.43
CA HIS A 187 27.80 -6.98 -5.81
C HIS A 187 28.14 -6.85 -7.30
N LEU A 188 28.06 -5.63 -7.82
CA LEU A 188 28.47 -5.29 -9.17
C LEU A 188 29.99 -5.50 -9.36
N ALA A 189 30.44 -5.52 -10.61
CA ALA A 189 31.84 -5.71 -10.94
C ALA A 189 32.73 -4.53 -10.51
N SER A 190 32.19 -3.31 -10.47
CA SER A 190 32.93 -2.10 -10.08
C SER A 190 31.99 -1.01 -9.54
N THR A 191 32.56 -0.08 -8.77
CA THR A 191 31.86 1.10 -8.23
C THR A 191 31.35 2.03 -9.33
N GLY A 192 32.02 2.07 -10.49
CA GLY A 192 31.68 2.92 -11.64
C GLY A 192 30.34 2.60 -12.31
N LYS A 193 29.70 1.48 -11.94
CA LYS A 193 28.35 1.14 -12.40
C LYS A 193 27.26 1.96 -11.70
N VAL A 194 27.48 2.42 -10.47
CA VAL A 194 26.50 3.13 -9.62
C VAL A 194 26.50 4.63 -9.94
N LYS A 195 25.95 5.02 -11.10
CA LYS A 195 26.04 6.42 -11.58
C LYS A 195 24.91 7.33 -11.10
N ALA A 196 23.74 6.80 -10.88
CA ALA A 196 22.56 7.56 -10.49
C ALA A 196 22.10 7.14 -9.10
N PHE A 197 22.34 7.98 -8.12
CA PHE A 197 21.96 7.75 -6.72
C PHE A 197 21.55 9.06 -6.04
N LYS A 198 20.79 8.94 -4.95
CA LYS A 198 20.41 10.05 -4.09
C LYS A 198 20.31 9.58 -2.65
N LEU A 199 20.91 10.30 -1.71
CA LEU A 199 20.65 10.11 -0.28
C LEU A 199 19.39 10.87 0.12
N GLN A 200 18.53 10.23 0.90
CA GLN A 200 17.17 10.71 1.14
C GLN A 200 16.98 11.27 2.54
N SER A 201 17.43 10.53 3.56
CA SER A 201 17.18 10.92 4.95
C SER A 201 18.14 10.25 5.91
N ILE A 202 18.15 10.78 7.14
CA ILE A 202 18.87 10.24 8.29
C ILE A 202 17.83 9.89 9.36
N ALA A 203 17.96 8.73 9.98
CA ALA A 203 17.10 8.28 11.07
C ALA A 203 17.92 7.61 12.18
N GLY A 204 17.37 7.52 13.38
CA GLY A 204 17.88 6.64 14.42
C GLY A 204 17.40 5.20 14.21
N ALA A 205 18.24 4.21 14.45
CA ALA A 205 17.86 2.80 14.44
C ALA A 205 18.60 2.06 15.55
N TYR A 206 17.86 1.32 16.38
CA TYR A 206 18.49 0.51 17.42
C TYR A 206 19.22 -0.69 16.79
N TRP A 207 20.42 -0.98 17.25
CA TRP A 207 21.17 -2.15 16.82
C TRP A 207 20.33 -3.42 16.99
N ARG A 208 20.17 -4.20 15.93
CA ARG A 208 19.32 -5.42 15.87
C ARG A 208 17.83 -5.17 16.16
N GLY A 209 17.37 -3.94 16.08
CA GLY A 209 15.96 -3.60 16.35
C GLY A 209 15.54 -3.66 17.82
N ASP A 210 16.47 -3.87 18.75
CA ASP A 210 16.20 -3.92 20.19
C ASP A 210 16.48 -2.55 20.82
N GLU A 211 15.47 -1.94 21.44
CA GLU A 211 15.56 -0.63 22.09
C GLU A 211 16.55 -0.59 23.27
N LYS A 212 16.97 -1.75 23.79
CA LYS A 212 18.00 -1.86 24.82
C LYS A 212 19.41 -1.69 24.29
N ASN A 213 19.60 -1.85 22.98
CA ASN A 213 20.88 -1.70 22.34
C ASN A 213 21.15 -0.24 21.96
N LYS A 214 22.40 0.04 21.56
CA LYS A 214 22.82 1.37 21.14
C LYS A 214 22.02 1.83 19.91
N MET A 215 21.58 3.09 19.95
CA MET A 215 20.97 3.74 18.80
C MET A 215 22.05 4.16 17.80
N LEU A 216 21.98 3.63 16.60
CA LEU A 216 22.85 3.93 15.45
C LEU A 216 22.23 5.01 14.58
N GLN A 217 23.02 5.61 13.71
CA GLN A 217 22.56 6.56 12.72
C GLN A 217 22.38 5.84 11.38
N ARG A 218 21.17 5.82 10.86
CA ARG A 218 20.80 5.16 9.60
C ARG A 218 20.69 6.20 8.49
N ILE A 219 21.44 6.02 7.42
CA ILE A 219 21.32 6.84 6.20
C ILE A 219 20.53 6.03 5.18
N TYR A 220 19.43 6.59 4.68
CA TYR A 220 18.66 6.03 3.57
C TYR A 220 19.10 6.66 2.25
N GLY A 221 19.19 5.83 1.22
CA GLY A 221 19.47 6.26 -0.14
C GLY A 221 18.75 5.42 -1.17
N THR A 222 18.73 5.89 -2.40
CA THR A 222 18.23 5.15 -3.56
C THR A 222 19.22 5.20 -4.71
N ALA A 223 19.17 4.20 -5.59
CA ALA A 223 20.02 4.16 -6.78
C ALA A 223 19.30 3.49 -7.95
N PHE A 224 19.55 4.02 -9.15
CA PHE A 224 19.00 3.59 -10.42
C PHE A 224 20.09 3.42 -11.47
N GLU A 225 19.80 2.64 -12.51
CA GLU A 225 20.75 2.46 -13.61
C GLU A 225 20.92 3.75 -14.42
N LYS A 226 19.82 4.51 -14.59
CA LYS A 226 19.78 5.74 -15.37
C LYS A 226 19.39 6.94 -14.51
N LYS A 227 19.93 8.10 -14.90
CA LYS A 227 19.63 9.36 -14.20
C LYS A 227 18.19 9.79 -14.37
N GLU A 228 17.62 9.57 -15.54
CA GLU A 228 16.22 9.88 -15.86
C GLU A 228 15.25 9.08 -14.96
N GLU A 229 15.54 7.80 -14.72
CA GLU A 229 14.74 6.95 -13.83
C GLU A 229 14.83 7.43 -12.37
N LEU A 230 16.00 7.88 -11.93
CA LEU A 230 16.17 8.48 -10.61
C LEU A 230 15.38 9.80 -10.49
N GLU A 231 15.47 10.69 -11.49
CA GLU A 231 14.76 11.96 -11.50
C GLU A 231 13.23 11.74 -11.47
N GLU A 232 12.72 10.80 -12.25
CA GLU A 232 11.30 10.40 -12.23
C GLU A 232 10.87 9.88 -10.85
N TYR A 233 11.68 8.99 -10.25
CA TYR A 233 11.40 8.47 -8.90
C TYR A 233 11.39 9.58 -7.84
N LEU A 234 12.34 10.51 -7.88
CA LEU A 234 12.39 11.64 -6.94
C LEU A 234 11.19 12.58 -7.12
N HIS A 235 10.78 12.82 -8.38
CA HIS A 235 9.56 13.58 -8.67
C HIS A 235 8.30 12.90 -8.11
N LEU A 236 8.18 11.57 -8.26
CA LEU A 236 7.09 10.81 -7.66
C LEU A 236 7.06 10.90 -6.13
N LEU A 237 8.23 10.89 -5.48
CA LEU A 237 8.32 11.09 -4.02
C LEU A 237 7.88 12.49 -3.58
N GLU A 238 8.29 13.54 -4.32
CA GLU A 238 7.84 14.91 -4.06
C GLU A 238 6.33 15.05 -4.24
N GLU A 239 5.78 14.48 -5.31
CA GLU A 239 4.33 14.45 -5.54
C GLU A 239 3.60 13.68 -4.42
N ALA A 240 4.13 12.54 -3.97
CA ALA A 240 3.57 11.79 -2.86
C ALA A 240 3.56 12.61 -1.56
N ALA A 241 4.65 13.29 -1.24
CA ALA A 241 4.74 14.17 -0.07
C ALA A 241 3.79 15.38 -0.15
N ARG A 242 3.62 15.93 -1.36
CA ARG A 242 2.68 17.04 -1.60
C ARG A 242 1.22 16.61 -1.42
N ARG A 243 0.90 15.35 -1.78
CA ARG A 243 -0.45 14.78 -1.73
C ARG A 243 -0.78 14.07 -0.42
N ASP A 244 0.17 13.98 0.52
CA ASP A 244 -0.01 13.27 1.79
C ASP A 244 -1.34 13.64 2.46
N HIS A 245 -2.20 12.62 2.67
CA HIS A 245 -3.54 12.80 3.21
C HIS A 245 -3.57 13.42 4.61
N ARG A 246 -2.50 13.24 5.41
CA ARG A 246 -2.38 13.85 6.74
C ARG A 246 -2.22 15.36 6.65
N LYS A 247 -1.40 15.81 5.68
CA LYS A 247 -1.17 17.22 5.37
C LYS A 247 -2.43 17.84 4.77
N LEU A 248 -2.94 17.28 3.68
CA LEU A 248 -4.13 17.78 2.99
C LEU A 248 -5.38 17.69 3.86
N GLY A 249 -5.53 16.61 4.65
CA GLY A 249 -6.63 16.46 5.58
C GLY A 249 -6.68 17.55 6.63
N LYS A 250 -5.53 17.96 7.15
CA LYS A 250 -5.40 19.10 8.08
C LYS A 250 -5.68 20.43 7.38
N GLU A 251 -5.06 20.68 6.23
CA GLU A 251 -5.22 21.93 5.46
C GLU A 251 -6.67 22.16 5.01
N LEU A 252 -7.38 21.10 4.61
CA LEU A 252 -8.76 21.14 4.15
C LEU A 252 -9.79 20.96 5.27
N GLY A 253 -9.37 20.70 6.51
CA GLY A 253 -10.26 20.51 7.65
C GLY A 253 -11.11 19.24 7.55
N LEU A 254 -10.54 18.10 7.09
CA LEU A 254 -11.29 16.88 6.88
C LEU A 254 -11.30 15.98 8.12
N PHE A 255 -10.17 15.79 8.77
CA PHE A 255 -10.06 14.95 9.96
C PHE A 255 -8.89 15.37 10.87
N VAL A 256 -8.89 14.85 12.09
CA VAL A 256 -7.82 15.03 13.07
C VAL A 256 -7.65 13.76 13.91
N ILE A 257 -6.41 13.48 14.31
CA ILE A 257 -6.09 12.46 15.31
C ILE A 257 -5.61 13.20 16.57
N LYS A 258 -6.19 12.90 17.71
CA LYS A 258 -5.92 13.54 19.00
C LYS A 258 -5.11 12.64 19.93
N GLU A 259 -4.46 13.24 20.92
CA GLU A 259 -3.69 12.52 21.95
C GLU A 259 -4.57 11.59 22.80
N GLU A 260 -5.85 11.94 22.97
CA GLU A 260 -6.84 11.14 23.70
C GLU A 260 -7.21 9.85 22.98
N GLY A 261 -6.89 9.75 21.67
CA GLY A 261 -7.23 8.59 20.84
C GLY A 261 -6.19 8.35 19.74
N PRO A 262 -4.95 7.92 20.06
CA PRO A 262 -3.96 7.62 19.04
C PRO A 262 -4.42 6.44 18.16
N GLY A 263 -4.53 6.69 16.86
CA GLY A 263 -5.07 5.75 15.90
C GLY A 263 -6.60 5.76 15.77
N PHE A 264 -7.29 6.69 16.41
CA PHE A 264 -8.73 6.90 16.28
C PHE A 264 -9.00 8.22 15.54
N PRO A 265 -9.40 8.20 14.26
CA PRO A 265 -9.63 9.43 13.51
C PRO A 265 -10.95 10.11 13.91
N PHE A 266 -10.88 11.43 14.11
CA PHE A 266 -12.05 12.28 14.30
C PHE A 266 -12.35 12.98 12.98
N PHE A 267 -13.47 12.65 12.34
CA PHE A 267 -13.91 13.33 11.13
C PHE A 267 -14.52 14.69 11.47
N LEU A 268 -14.02 15.74 10.80
CA LEU A 268 -14.56 17.09 10.90
C LEU A 268 -15.74 17.28 9.92
N PRO A 269 -16.54 18.38 10.01
CA PRO A 269 -17.72 18.56 9.16
C PRO A 269 -17.45 18.41 7.65
N LYS A 270 -16.32 18.95 7.15
CA LYS A 270 -15.92 18.81 5.73
C LYS A 270 -15.53 17.35 5.39
N GLY A 271 -14.88 16.65 6.31
CA GLY A 271 -14.58 15.23 6.15
C GLY A 271 -15.83 14.35 6.15
N MET A 272 -16.81 14.68 7.01
CA MET A 272 -18.10 13.98 7.02
C MET A 272 -18.89 14.21 5.72
N ALA A 273 -18.78 15.39 5.09
CA ALA A 273 -19.41 15.60 3.77
C ALA A 273 -18.85 14.67 2.69
N VAL A 274 -17.53 14.45 2.67
CA VAL A 274 -16.88 13.47 1.78
C VAL A 274 -17.32 12.06 2.11
N ARG A 275 -17.31 11.70 3.40
CA ARG A 275 -17.69 10.38 3.89
C ARG A 275 -19.14 10.04 3.55
N ASN A 276 -20.07 10.94 3.81
CA ASN A 276 -21.50 10.72 3.53
C ASN A 276 -21.73 10.53 2.01
N ALA A 277 -21.08 11.35 1.15
CA ALA A 277 -21.19 11.16 -0.28
C ALA A 277 -20.69 9.78 -0.74
N LEU A 278 -19.62 9.26 -0.12
CA LEU A 278 -19.10 7.92 -0.40
C LEU A 278 -20.02 6.82 0.13
N GLU A 279 -20.60 7.00 1.33
CA GLU A 279 -21.58 6.06 1.91
C GLU A 279 -22.88 6.01 1.09
N ASP A 280 -23.37 7.16 0.59
CA ASP A 280 -24.56 7.21 -0.27
C ASP A 280 -24.29 6.52 -1.61
N PHE A 281 -23.12 6.72 -2.20
CA PHE A 281 -22.70 6.00 -3.41
C PHE A 281 -22.62 4.49 -3.17
N TRP A 282 -22.06 4.07 -2.03
CA TRP A 282 -21.99 2.68 -1.64
C TRP A 282 -23.40 2.07 -1.54
N ARG A 283 -24.36 2.73 -0.87
CA ARG A 283 -25.76 2.24 -0.74
C ARG A 283 -26.43 2.09 -2.10
N GLU A 284 -26.24 3.07 -3.00
CA GLU A 284 -26.83 2.99 -4.35
C GLU A 284 -26.27 1.80 -5.12
N VAL A 285 -24.96 1.63 -5.16
CA VAL A 285 -24.35 0.48 -5.86
C VAL A 285 -24.81 -0.84 -5.26
N HIS A 286 -24.91 -0.93 -3.93
CA HIS A 286 -25.35 -2.16 -3.26
C HIS A 286 -26.83 -2.46 -3.53
N HIS A 287 -27.68 -1.44 -3.57
CA HIS A 287 -29.07 -1.59 -3.97
C HIS A 287 -29.19 -2.15 -5.41
N ASP A 288 -28.40 -1.65 -6.34
CA ASP A 288 -28.42 -2.13 -7.74
C ASP A 288 -27.96 -3.59 -7.92
N TYR A 289 -27.27 -4.15 -6.92
CA TYR A 289 -26.81 -5.54 -6.87
C TYR A 289 -27.61 -6.40 -5.86
N ASP A 290 -28.80 -5.94 -5.44
CA ASP A 290 -29.72 -6.63 -4.54
C ASP A 290 -29.11 -6.97 -3.17
N TYR A 291 -28.27 -6.08 -2.60
CA TYR A 291 -27.80 -6.23 -1.22
C TYR A 291 -28.76 -5.55 -0.24
N GLU A 292 -29.00 -6.21 0.88
CA GLU A 292 -29.74 -5.66 2.01
C GLU A 292 -28.76 -5.12 3.07
N GLU A 293 -28.97 -3.86 3.52
CA GLU A 293 -28.13 -3.25 4.56
C GLU A 293 -28.55 -3.77 5.92
N VAL A 294 -27.60 -4.32 6.68
CA VAL A 294 -27.77 -4.79 8.06
C VAL A 294 -26.85 -4.03 9.00
N ARG A 295 -27.05 -4.18 10.30
CA ARG A 295 -26.16 -3.61 11.32
C ARG A 295 -26.03 -4.52 12.51
N THR A 296 -24.79 -4.86 12.87
CA THR A 296 -24.47 -5.73 14.00
C THR A 296 -23.93 -4.94 15.20
N PRO A 297 -24.14 -5.41 16.44
CA PRO A 297 -23.64 -4.76 17.65
C PRO A 297 -22.10 -4.72 17.68
N ILE A 298 -21.55 -3.69 18.33
CA ILE A 298 -20.11 -3.50 18.47
C ILE A 298 -19.49 -4.41 19.54
N ILE A 299 -20.21 -4.63 20.65
CA ILE A 299 -19.75 -5.43 21.78
C ILE A 299 -20.54 -6.74 21.81
N LEU A 300 -19.82 -7.86 21.74
CA LEU A 300 -20.39 -9.20 21.70
C LEU A 300 -19.62 -10.13 22.65
N SER A 301 -20.30 -11.17 23.16
CA SER A 301 -19.75 -12.10 24.16
C SER A 301 -18.58 -12.92 23.62
N GLN A 302 -17.66 -13.30 24.51
CA GLN A 302 -16.50 -14.16 24.22
C GLN A 302 -16.91 -15.43 23.46
N HIS A 303 -18.01 -16.08 23.84
CA HIS A 303 -18.48 -17.33 23.22
C HIS A 303 -18.64 -17.23 21.70
N LEU A 304 -19.11 -16.09 21.19
CA LEU A 304 -19.22 -15.87 19.73
C LEU A 304 -17.84 -15.92 19.05
N TRP A 305 -16.83 -15.34 19.68
CA TRP A 305 -15.47 -15.27 19.16
C TRP A 305 -14.72 -16.60 19.27
N GLU A 306 -15.05 -17.42 20.28
CA GLU A 306 -14.58 -18.81 20.39
C GLU A 306 -15.19 -19.67 19.30
N THR A 307 -16.52 -19.58 19.09
CA THR A 307 -17.22 -20.31 18.04
C THR A 307 -16.64 -20.01 16.67
N SER A 308 -16.41 -18.74 16.36
CA SER A 308 -15.84 -18.31 15.07
C SER A 308 -14.34 -18.59 14.94
N GLY A 309 -13.63 -18.90 16.03
CA GLY A 309 -12.18 -19.11 16.06
C GLY A 309 -11.34 -17.85 16.23
N HIS A 310 -11.92 -16.66 16.14
CA HIS A 310 -11.19 -15.40 16.29
C HIS A 310 -10.50 -15.25 17.64
N TRP A 311 -11.09 -15.81 18.70
CA TRP A 311 -10.50 -15.79 20.05
C TRP A 311 -9.13 -16.45 20.13
N PHE A 312 -8.89 -17.45 19.29
CA PHE A 312 -7.65 -18.22 19.30
C PHE A 312 -6.61 -17.72 18.26
N HIS A 313 -7.10 -17.23 17.12
CA HIS A 313 -6.23 -16.83 16.00
C HIS A 313 -6.03 -15.30 15.90
N TYR A 314 -6.82 -14.50 16.60
CA TYR A 314 -6.81 -13.04 16.45
C TYR A 314 -6.83 -12.28 17.78
N ARG A 315 -6.60 -12.96 18.91
CA ARG A 315 -6.77 -12.44 20.29
C ARG A 315 -5.91 -11.19 20.56
N GLU A 316 -4.68 -11.15 20.06
CA GLU A 316 -3.74 -10.06 20.27
C GLU A 316 -4.22 -8.73 19.67
N ASN A 317 -5.02 -8.81 18.63
CA ASN A 317 -5.59 -7.66 17.93
C ASN A 317 -6.98 -7.24 18.47
N MET A 318 -7.49 -7.90 19.51
CA MET A 318 -8.83 -7.64 20.05
C MET A 318 -8.79 -6.76 21.29
N TYR A 319 -9.72 -5.80 21.37
CA TYR A 319 -10.05 -5.12 22.62
C TYR A 319 -11.09 -5.94 23.37
N THR A 320 -10.83 -6.24 24.64
CA THR A 320 -11.74 -7.01 25.48
C THR A 320 -12.12 -6.24 26.73
N THR A 321 -13.26 -6.60 27.32
CA THR A 321 -13.78 -6.02 28.55
C THR A 321 -14.58 -7.05 29.33
N GLN A 322 -14.71 -6.83 30.63
CA GLN A 322 -15.58 -7.64 31.49
C GLN A 322 -16.82 -6.85 31.87
N ILE A 323 -18.00 -7.47 31.74
CA ILE A 323 -19.29 -6.92 32.12
C ILE A 323 -20.01 -7.97 32.96
N ASP A 324 -20.38 -7.63 34.19
CA ASP A 324 -21.06 -8.53 35.12
C ASP A 324 -20.37 -9.89 35.33
N GLY A 325 -19.03 -9.89 35.28
CA GLY A 325 -18.22 -11.11 35.44
C GLY A 325 -18.09 -11.97 34.18
N ALA A 326 -18.66 -11.57 33.05
CA ALA A 326 -18.53 -12.24 31.75
C ALA A 326 -17.59 -11.47 30.82
N GLU A 327 -16.82 -12.20 30.02
CA GLU A 327 -15.89 -11.62 29.03
C GLU A 327 -16.66 -11.23 27.75
N TYR A 328 -16.35 -10.06 27.24
CA TYR A 328 -16.83 -9.50 25.98
C TYR A 328 -15.67 -8.99 25.15
N ALA A 329 -15.87 -8.89 23.83
CA ALA A 329 -14.94 -8.21 22.96
C ALA A 329 -15.65 -7.13 22.13
N ILE A 330 -14.91 -6.07 21.85
CA ILE A 330 -15.26 -5.10 20.80
C ILE A 330 -14.93 -5.77 19.46
N LYS A 331 -15.89 -5.85 18.55
CA LYS A 331 -15.75 -6.64 17.32
C LYS A 331 -14.54 -6.19 16.49
N PRO A 332 -13.60 -7.11 16.15
CA PRO A 332 -12.51 -6.85 15.22
C PRO A 332 -12.91 -7.11 13.77
N MET A 333 -14.01 -7.83 13.57
CA MET A 333 -14.60 -8.23 12.28
C MET A 333 -16.13 -8.28 12.39
N ASN A 334 -16.83 -8.21 11.25
CA ASN A 334 -18.29 -8.19 11.21
C ASN A 334 -18.90 -9.59 10.99
N CYS A 335 -18.13 -10.52 10.40
CA CYS A 335 -18.63 -11.82 9.95
C CYS A 335 -19.39 -12.62 11.02
N PRO A 336 -18.95 -12.77 12.29
CA PRO A 336 -19.73 -13.52 13.28
C PRO A 336 -21.09 -12.87 13.58
N GLY A 337 -21.15 -11.53 13.59
CA GLY A 337 -22.41 -10.81 13.73
C GLY A 337 -23.37 -11.03 12.56
N GLY A 338 -22.86 -10.95 11.32
CA GLY A 338 -23.63 -11.24 10.10
C GLY A 338 -24.15 -12.68 10.06
N ILE A 339 -23.34 -13.63 10.51
CA ILE A 339 -23.77 -15.04 10.64
C ILE A 339 -24.95 -15.18 11.61
N LEU A 340 -24.95 -14.46 12.74
CA LEU A 340 -26.08 -14.48 13.66
C LEU A 340 -27.36 -13.87 13.05
N VAL A 341 -27.22 -12.87 12.17
CA VAL A 341 -28.36 -12.31 11.43
C VAL A 341 -28.95 -13.35 10.49
N TYR A 342 -28.09 -14.05 9.70
CA TYR A 342 -28.57 -15.16 8.85
C TYR A 342 -29.25 -16.28 9.67
N ALA A 343 -28.66 -16.65 10.79
CA ALA A 343 -29.17 -17.75 11.63
C ALA A 343 -30.47 -17.41 12.38
N ASN A 344 -30.97 -16.16 12.30
CA ASN A 344 -32.23 -15.77 12.96
C ASN A 344 -33.45 -16.44 12.35
N ASP A 345 -33.39 -16.81 11.07
CA ASP A 345 -34.50 -17.39 10.33
C ASP A 345 -34.13 -18.71 9.66
N MET A 346 -35.14 -19.53 9.32
CA MET A 346 -34.97 -20.73 8.53
C MET A 346 -35.07 -20.38 7.05
N HIS A 347 -34.07 -20.69 6.28
CA HIS A 347 -34.00 -20.42 4.84
C HIS A 347 -34.18 -21.65 3.99
N SER A 348 -34.72 -21.48 2.80
CA SER A 348 -34.79 -22.50 1.76
C SER A 348 -33.82 -22.14 0.61
N TYR A 349 -33.54 -23.11 -0.26
CA TYR A 349 -32.75 -22.88 -1.47
C TYR A 349 -33.32 -21.78 -2.38
N ARG A 350 -34.62 -21.48 -2.27
CA ARG A 350 -35.31 -20.43 -3.05
C ARG A 350 -35.00 -19.02 -2.55
N ASP A 351 -34.61 -18.91 -1.29
CA ASP A 351 -34.25 -17.64 -0.66
C ASP A 351 -32.78 -17.26 -0.95
N LEU A 352 -31.98 -18.25 -1.37
CA LEU A 352 -30.57 -18.07 -1.68
C LEU A 352 -30.35 -17.64 -3.14
N PRO A 353 -29.37 -16.74 -3.44
CA PRO A 353 -28.42 -16.20 -2.50
C PRO A 353 -28.98 -15.07 -1.63
N ILE A 354 -28.57 -15.03 -0.36
CA ILE A 354 -28.87 -13.91 0.56
C ILE A 354 -27.61 -13.02 0.59
N ARG A 355 -27.77 -11.76 0.22
CA ARG A 355 -26.69 -10.78 0.15
C ARG A 355 -26.89 -9.70 1.22
N MET A 356 -26.13 -9.77 2.30
CA MET A 356 -26.19 -8.80 3.40
C MET A 356 -24.93 -7.92 3.39
N ALA A 357 -25.10 -6.61 3.47
CA ALA A 357 -24.01 -5.64 3.50
C ALA A 357 -24.08 -4.77 4.77
N GLU A 358 -22.94 -4.38 5.30
CA GLU A 358 -22.83 -3.57 6.51
C GLU A 358 -21.69 -2.54 6.38
N LEU A 359 -21.99 -1.28 6.65
CA LEU A 359 -20.96 -0.31 7.01
C LEU A 359 -20.57 -0.54 8.48
N GLY A 360 -19.78 -1.59 8.69
CA GLY A 360 -19.52 -2.17 10.01
C GLY A 360 -18.33 -1.52 10.71
N LEU A 361 -18.59 -0.85 11.85
CA LEU A 361 -17.52 -0.25 12.67
C LEU A 361 -16.80 -1.34 13.45
N VAL A 362 -15.51 -1.52 13.20
CA VAL A 362 -14.65 -2.50 13.85
C VAL A 362 -13.44 -1.82 14.53
N HIS A 363 -12.83 -2.53 15.49
CA HIS A 363 -11.70 -2.05 16.26
C HIS A 363 -10.60 -3.11 16.29
N ARG A 364 -9.37 -2.70 16.00
CA ARG A 364 -8.19 -3.58 16.05
C ARG A 364 -7.06 -2.91 16.82
N HIS A 365 -6.45 -3.66 17.73
CA HIS A 365 -5.29 -3.20 18.48
C HIS A 365 -4.04 -3.23 17.58
N GLU A 366 -3.88 -2.16 16.78
CA GLU A 366 -2.68 -1.96 15.98
C GLU A 366 -1.56 -1.39 16.85
N LEU A 367 -0.32 -1.87 16.62
CA LEU A 367 0.86 -1.35 17.31
C LEU A 367 1.09 0.14 16.99
N SER A 368 1.52 0.92 17.98
CA SER A 368 1.70 2.37 17.82
C SER A 368 2.65 2.74 16.67
N GLY A 369 3.71 1.97 16.46
CA GLY A 369 4.67 2.20 15.36
C GLY A 369 4.13 1.91 13.96
N ALA A 370 3.00 1.20 13.85
CA ALA A 370 2.36 0.88 12.58
C ALA A 370 1.29 1.91 12.17
N LEU A 371 0.86 2.80 13.07
CA LEU A 371 -0.19 3.78 12.80
C LEU A 371 0.24 4.81 11.76
N HIS A 372 -0.64 5.07 10.76
CA HIS A 372 -0.32 5.99 9.68
C HIS A 372 -1.56 6.73 9.15
N GLY A 373 -1.86 7.88 9.72
CA GLY A 373 -3.00 8.73 9.30
C GLY A 373 -4.31 7.94 9.23
N LEU A 374 -5.00 7.98 8.08
CA LEU A 374 -6.19 7.17 7.78
C LEU A 374 -5.85 5.79 7.22
N PHE A 375 -4.61 5.53 6.81
CA PHE A 375 -4.23 4.26 6.17
C PHE A 375 -4.12 3.09 7.15
N ARG A 376 -3.74 3.38 8.40
CA ARG A 376 -3.68 2.37 9.45
C ARG A 376 -4.12 2.96 10.77
N VAL A 377 -5.30 2.55 11.20
CA VAL A 377 -6.04 3.10 12.35
C VAL A 377 -6.51 1.97 13.27
N ARG A 378 -6.93 2.32 14.47
CA ARG A 378 -7.45 1.37 15.48
C ARG A 378 -8.97 1.24 15.47
N SER A 379 -9.67 2.19 14.87
CA SER A 379 -11.11 2.15 14.67
C SER A 379 -11.41 2.54 13.23
N PHE A 380 -12.15 1.69 12.52
CA PHE A 380 -12.48 1.92 11.13
C PHE A 380 -13.79 1.25 10.74
N THR A 381 -14.40 1.75 9.68
CA THR A 381 -15.63 1.21 9.12
C THR A 381 -15.30 0.38 7.89
N GLN A 382 -15.57 -0.93 7.94
CA GLN A 382 -15.50 -1.77 6.75
C GLN A 382 -16.81 -1.66 5.96
N ASP A 383 -16.67 -1.60 4.64
CA ASP A 383 -17.77 -1.77 3.69
C ASP A 383 -18.00 -3.26 3.43
N ASP A 384 -18.29 -3.97 4.50
CA ASP A 384 -18.34 -5.42 4.56
C ASP A 384 -19.64 -5.99 4.00
N ALA A 385 -19.57 -7.18 3.41
CA ALA A 385 -20.77 -7.92 3.08
C ALA A 385 -20.52 -9.43 3.10
N HIS A 386 -21.61 -10.13 3.35
CA HIS A 386 -21.66 -11.58 3.46
C HIS A 386 -22.76 -12.11 2.52
N VAL A 387 -22.37 -12.99 1.61
CA VAL A 387 -23.30 -13.65 0.68
C VAL A 387 -23.40 -15.10 1.06
N PHE A 388 -24.60 -15.55 1.43
CA PHE A 388 -24.90 -16.95 1.73
C PHE A 388 -25.55 -17.59 0.51
N MET A 389 -25.03 -18.73 0.05
CA MET A 389 -25.45 -19.33 -1.21
C MET A 389 -25.34 -20.85 -1.21
N THR A 390 -25.98 -21.48 -2.21
CA THR A 390 -25.77 -22.89 -2.51
C THR A 390 -24.46 -23.11 -3.27
N PRO A 391 -23.91 -24.35 -3.27
CA PRO A 391 -22.70 -24.66 -4.04
C PRO A 391 -22.82 -24.34 -5.55
N SER A 392 -24.02 -24.48 -6.13
CA SER A 392 -24.23 -24.19 -7.56
C SER A 392 -24.19 -22.71 -7.92
N GLN A 393 -24.32 -21.82 -6.93
CA GLN A 393 -24.34 -20.37 -7.13
C GLN A 393 -22.95 -19.71 -7.01
N ILE A 394 -21.92 -20.44 -6.56
CA ILE A 394 -20.59 -19.87 -6.23
C ILE A 394 -20.03 -19.06 -7.40
N LYS A 395 -19.97 -19.62 -8.60
CA LYS A 395 -19.37 -18.99 -9.76
C LYS A 395 -20.08 -17.69 -10.14
N GLU A 396 -21.41 -17.72 -10.18
CA GLU A 396 -22.23 -16.57 -10.55
C GLU A 396 -22.09 -15.44 -9.53
N GLU A 397 -22.12 -15.76 -8.23
CA GLU A 397 -21.97 -14.78 -7.16
C GLU A 397 -20.54 -14.17 -7.12
N LEU A 398 -19.49 -14.97 -7.30
CA LEU A 398 -18.13 -14.46 -7.41
C LEU A 398 -17.99 -13.51 -8.59
N MET A 399 -18.52 -13.85 -9.75
CA MET A 399 -18.50 -12.99 -10.95
C MET A 399 -19.26 -11.68 -10.72
N SER A 400 -20.42 -11.73 -10.04
CA SER A 400 -21.21 -10.55 -9.69
C SER A 400 -20.44 -9.61 -8.74
N VAL A 401 -19.75 -10.16 -7.73
CA VAL A 401 -18.91 -9.37 -6.80
C VAL A 401 -17.73 -8.72 -7.54
N ILE A 402 -17.09 -9.43 -8.47
CA ILE A 402 -15.99 -8.86 -9.29
C ILE A 402 -16.49 -7.69 -10.14
N ASP A 403 -17.71 -7.79 -10.73
CA ASP A 403 -18.32 -6.69 -11.50
C ASP A 403 -18.62 -5.48 -10.62
N LEU A 404 -19.16 -5.71 -9.42
CA LEU A 404 -19.41 -4.66 -8.44
C LEU A 404 -18.12 -3.90 -8.09
N PHE A 405 -16.98 -4.60 -7.89
CA PHE A 405 -15.68 -3.98 -7.66
C PHE A 405 -15.23 -3.13 -8.85
N GLY A 406 -15.37 -3.67 -10.06
CA GLY A 406 -15.05 -2.94 -11.29
C GLY A 406 -15.86 -1.65 -11.42
N ARG A 407 -17.16 -1.68 -11.14
CA ARG A 407 -18.04 -0.51 -11.14
C ARG A 407 -17.60 0.54 -10.11
N ILE A 408 -17.29 0.09 -8.89
CA ILE A 408 -16.88 0.99 -7.81
C ILE A 408 -15.55 1.69 -8.18
N TYR A 409 -14.53 0.94 -8.56
CA TYR A 409 -13.22 1.53 -8.83
C TYR A 409 -13.20 2.43 -10.06
N SER A 410 -13.96 2.08 -11.11
CA SER A 410 -14.07 2.91 -12.31
C SER A 410 -14.68 4.28 -12.03
N GLN A 411 -15.58 4.43 -11.05
CA GLN A 411 -16.16 5.71 -10.66
C GLN A 411 -15.10 6.73 -10.21
N PHE A 412 -13.99 6.25 -9.64
CA PHE A 412 -12.89 7.10 -9.16
C PHE A 412 -11.71 7.15 -10.13
N GLY A 413 -11.80 6.50 -11.31
CA GLY A 413 -10.70 6.38 -12.25
C GLY A 413 -9.53 5.53 -11.73
N LEU A 414 -9.80 4.62 -10.79
CA LEU A 414 -8.81 3.73 -10.19
C LEU A 414 -8.66 2.46 -11.04
N THR A 415 -7.43 2.09 -11.36
CA THR A 415 -7.07 0.79 -11.93
C THR A 415 -6.63 -0.16 -10.82
N TYR A 416 -6.63 -1.47 -11.08
CA TYR A 416 -6.23 -2.47 -10.10
C TYR A 416 -5.53 -3.68 -10.74
N HIS A 417 -4.82 -4.44 -9.92
CA HIS A 417 -4.40 -5.82 -10.21
C HIS A 417 -4.90 -6.74 -9.09
N VAL A 418 -4.91 -8.05 -9.36
CA VAL A 418 -5.48 -9.04 -8.45
C VAL A 418 -4.43 -10.05 -8.06
N GLU A 419 -4.46 -10.46 -6.79
CA GLU A 419 -3.69 -11.58 -6.25
C GLU A 419 -4.62 -12.64 -5.70
N LEU A 420 -4.34 -13.91 -6.03
CA LEU A 420 -5.01 -15.08 -5.48
C LEU A 420 -4.16 -15.62 -4.32
N SER A 421 -4.63 -15.41 -3.10
CA SER A 421 -3.94 -15.78 -1.88
C SER A 421 -4.41 -17.17 -1.39
N THR A 422 -3.45 -18.09 -1.23
CA THR A 422 -3.71 -19.50 -0.92
C THR A 422 -3.61 -19.79 0.58
N LYS A 423 -3.75 -21.07 0.98
CA LYS A 423 -3.81 -21.52 2.37
C LYS A 423 -2.57 -21.12 3.18
N PRO A 424 -2.72 -20.38 4.29
CA PRO A 424 -1.61 -20.07 5.20
C PRO A 424 -1.33 -21.24 6.16
N GLU A 425 -0.17 -21.20 6.81
CA GLU A 425 0.16 -22.12 7.90
C GLU A 425 -0.80 -21.91 9.09
N GLY A 426 -1.26 -22.99 9.71
CA GLY A 426 -2.20 -22.94 10.84
C GLY A 426 -3.65 -22.59 10.48
N ALA A 427 -4.02 -22.61 9.19
CA ALA A 427 -5.40 -22.43 8.75
C ALA A 427 -6.32 -23.54 9.23
N ILE A 428 -7.61 -23.21 9.42
CA ILE A 428 -8.66 -24.18 9.76
C ILE A 428 -9.22 -24.87 8.50
N GLY A 429 -9.79 -26.07 8.66
CA GLY A 429 -10.45 -26.85 7.59
C GLY A 429 -9.48 -27.76 6.82
N ASP A 430 -10.08 -28.71 6.11
CA ASP A 430 -9.38 -29.75 5.36
C ASP A 430 -8.76 -29.20 4.05
N ASP A 431 -7.66 -29.80 3.60
CA ASP A 431 -6.98 -29.40 2.34
C ASP A 431 -7.90 -29.49 1.13
N ALA A 432 -8.77 -30.50 1.05
CA ALA A 432 -9.72 -30.67 -0.05
C ALA A 432 -10.73 -29.50 -0.15
N ILE A 433 -11.19 -28.97 0.98
CA ILE A 433 -12.07 -27.78 1.03
C ILE A 433 -11.32 -26.55 0.54
N TRP A 434 -10.06 -26.41 0.95
CA TRP A 434 -9.21 -25.31 0.52
C TRP A 434 -8.90 -25.35 -0.99
N GLU A 435 -8.62 -26.52 -1.53
CA GLU A 435 -8.39 -26.71 -2.98
C GLU A 435 -9.65 -26.36 -3.78
N LEU A 436 -10.82 -26.85 -3.36
CA LEU A 436 -12.10 -26.54 -4.00
C LEU A 436 -12.41 -25.05 -3.99
N ALA A 437 -12.23 -24.38 -2.85
CA ALA A 437 -12.46 -22.95 -2.71
C ALA A 437 -11.46 -22.12 -3.53
N THR A 438 -10.19 -22.50 -3.55
CA THR A 438 -9.15 -21.83 -4.34
C THR A 438 -9.43 -21.96 -5.83
N GLU A 439 -9.84 -23.15 -6.30
CA GLU A 439 -10.18 -23.37 -7.70
C GLU A 439 -11.42 -22.57 -8.13
N ALA A 440 -12.45 -22.48 -7.30
CA ALA A 440 -13.63 -21.67 -7.58
C ALA A 440 -13.28 -20.17 -7.75
N LEU A 441 -12.39 -19.62 -6.92
CA LEU A 441 -11.88 -18.26 -7.06
C LEU A 441 -11.09 -18.08 -8.34
N ARG A 442 -10.22 -19.07 -8.70
CA ARG A 442 -9.44 -19.06 -9.94
C ARG A 442 -10.36 -19.08 -11.17
N GLU A 443 -11.30 -19.99 -11.24
CA GLU A 443 -12.26 -20.07 -12.35
C GLU A 443 -13.06 -18.77 -12.53
N ALA A 444 -13.47 -18.12 -11.45
CA ALA A 444 -14.22 -16.87 -11.53
C ALA A 444 -13.39 -15.73 -12.11
N ILE A 445 -12.13 -15.53 -11.64
CA ILE A 445 -11.26 -14.45 -12.12
C ILE A 445 -10.82 -14.70 -13.59
N GLU A 446 -10.55 -15.96 -13.95
CA GLU A 446 -10.21 -16.35 -15.32
C GLU A 446 -11.39 -16.17 -16.28
N ALA A 447 -12.61 -16.50 -15.86
CA ALA A 447 -13.82 -16.26 -16.65
C ALA A 447 -14.05 -14.77 -16.93
N LYS A 448 -13.56 -13.86 -16.07
CA LYS A 448 -13.56 -12.41 -16.29
C LYS A 448 -12.39 -11.92 -17.15
N GLY A 449 -11.43 -12.77 -17.48
CA GLY A 449 -10.24 -12.40 -18.24
C GLY A 449 -9.31 -11.42 -17.52
N ILE A 450 -9.37 -11.37 -16.18
CA ILE A 450 -8.55 -10.47 -15.36
C ILE A 450 -7.24 -11.18 -15.04
N PRO A 451 -6.07 -10.60 -15.40
CA PRO A 451 -4.79 -11.16 -15.02
C PRO A 451 -4.58 -11.11 -13.50
N TYR A 452 -4.05 -12.18 -12.94
CA TYR A 452 -3.77 -12.28 -11.52
C TYR A 452 -2.40 -12.89 -11.23
N ARG A 453 -1.94 -12.75 -9.99
CA ARG A 453 -0.74 -13.45 -9.47
C ARG A 453 -1.17 -14.36 -8.33
N ILE A 454 -0.42 -15.44 -8.13
CA ILE A 454 -0.60 -16.30 -6.95
C ILE A 454 0.26 -15.73 -5.83
N ASN A 455 -0.35 -15.55 -4.66
CA ASN A 455 0.31 -15.15 -3.42
C ASN A 455 0.18 -16.32 -2.43
N GLU A 456 1.22 -17.15 -2.36
CA GLU A 456 1.19 -18.38 -1.59
C GLU A 456 1.19 -18.08 -0.09
N GLY A 457 0.26 -18.71 0.65
CA GLY A 457 0.22 -18.66 2.11
C GLY A 457 -0.35 -17.38 2.71
N ASP A 458 -0.91 -16.47 1.91
CA ASP A 458 -1.48 -15.19 2.40
C ASP A 458 -3.02 -15.19 2.54
N GLY A 459 -3.66 -16.36 2.45
CA GLY A 459 -5.10 -16.52 2.66
C GLY A 459 -5.53 -16.15 4.09
N ALA A 460 -6.83 -15.98 4.31
CA ALA A 460 -7.36 -15.86 5.67
C ALA A 460 -7.27 -17.21 6.38
N PHE A 461 -7.30 -17.24 7.70
CA PHE A 461 -7.23 -18.51 8.43
C PHE A 461 -8.41 -19.47 8.15
N TYR A 462 -9.51 -18.98 7.57
CA TYR A 462 -10.74 -19.70 7.28
C TYR A 462 -11.04 -19.91 5.77
N GLY A 463 -10.28 -19.26 4.85
CA GLY A 463 -10.52 -19.44 3.41
C GLY A 463 -9.53 -18.67 2.52
N PRO A 464 -9.40 -19.09 1.24
CA PRO A 464 -8.61 -18.39 0.23
C PRO A 464 -9.28 -17.07 -0.15
N LYS A 465 -8.50 -16.17 -0.74
CA LYS A 465 -9.00 -14.83 -1.10
C LYS A 465 -8.46 -14.31 -2.44
N LEU A 466 -9.23 -13.46 -3.08
CA LEU A 466 -8.79 -12.55 -4.13
C LEU A 466 -8.56 -11.18 -3.51
N ASP A 467 -7.34 -10.68 -3.55
CA ASP A 467 -6.98 -9.35 -3.09
C ASP A 467 -6.86 -8.38 -4.27
N PHE A 468 -7.60 -7.29 -4.19
CA PHE A 468 -7.61 -6.23 -5.22
C PHE A 468 -6.72 -5.10 -4.76
N HIS A 469 -5.64 -4.90 -5.49
CA HIS A 469 -4.67 -3.84 -5.27
C HIS A 469 -4.94 -2.69 -6.23
N ILE A 470 -5.54 -1.63 -5.73
CA ILE A 470 -5.82 -0.43 -6.54
C ILE A 470 -4.56 0.40 -6.74
N ARG A 471 -4.48 1.08 -7.89
CA ARG A 471 -3.38 1.99 -8.22
C ARG A 471 -3.88 3.43 -8.22
N ASP A 472 -3.20 4.30 -7.49
CA ASP A 472 -3.53 5.72 -7.44
C ASP A 472 -2.93 6.50 -8.64
N SER A 473 -3.22 7.81 -8.71
CA SER A 473 -2.82 8.69 -9.81
C SER A 473 -1.31 8.90 -9.97
N ILE A 474 -0.51 8.52 -8.99
CA ILE A 474 0.96 8.56 -9.03
C ILE A 474 1.59 7.16 -9.06
N GLY A 475 0.76 6.13 -9.33
CA GLY A 475 1.20 4.76 -9.55
C GLY A 475 1.47 3.92 -8.30
N ARG A 476 1.19 4.41 -7.09
CA ARG A 476 1.31 3.61 -5.85
C ARG A 476 0.18 2.60 -5.76
N THR A 477 0.48 1.46 -5.19
CA THR A 477 -0.46 0.34 -5.06
C THR A 477 -0.96 0.20 -3.63
N TRP A 478 -2.27 -0.04 -3.47
CA TRP A 478 -2.96 -0.14 -2.19
C TRP A 478 -3.89 -1.36 -2.18
N GLN A 479 -3.65 -2.30 -1.31
CA GLN A 479 -4.61 -3.40 -1.08
C GLN A 479 -5.86 -2.81 -0.41
N CYS A 480 -6.99 -2.93 -1.08
CA CYS A 480 -8.29 -2.42 -0.62
C CYS A 480 -9.36 -3.51 -0.69
N GLY A 481 -9.73 -3.93 -1.89
CA GLY A 481 -10.78 -4.92 -2.06
C GLY A 481 -10.31 -6.33 -1.74
N THR A 482 -11.20 -7.11 -1.13
CA THR A 482 -10.94 -8.52 -0.85
C THR A 482 -12.23 -9.32 -1.04
N ILE A 483 -12.14 -10.47 -1.69
CA ILE A 483 -13.21 -11.47 -1.81
C ILE A 483 -12.68 -12.78 -1.23
N GLN A 484 -13.38 -13.33 -0.23
CA GLN A 484 -12.98 -14.56 0.45
C GLN A 484 -14.10 -15.59 0.34
N LEU A 485 -13.75 -16.80 -0.08
CA LEU A 485 -14.72 -17.91 -0.13
C LEU A 485 -14.54 -18.77 1.12
N ASP A 486 -15.60 -18.90 1.90
CA ASP A 486 -15.60 -19.56 3.20
C ASP A 486 -16.61 -20.70 3.26
N MET A 487 -16.09 -21.89 3.52
CA MET A 487 -16.86 -23.10 3.76
C MET A 487 -16.73 -23.58 5.22
N ASN A 488 -15.90 -22.91 6.03
CA ASN A 488 -15.56 -23.30 7.40
C ASN A 488 -16.46 -22.65 8.46
N LEU A 489 -16.68 -21.34 8.40
CA LEU A 489 -17.54 -20.66 9.38
C LEU A 489 -18.99 -21.12 9.33
N PRO A 490 -19.62 -21.35 8.16
CA PRO A 490 -20.96 -21.95 8.11
C PRO A 490 -21.07 -23.28 8.86
N GLU A 491 -20.04 -24.12 8.82
CA GLU A 491 -20.00 -25.38 9.57
C GLU A 491 -19.85 -25.12 11.07
N ARG A 492 -18.94 -24.26 11.49
CA ARG A 492 -18.69 -23.94 12.91
C ARG A 492 -19.90 -23.35 13.61
N PHE A 493 -20.71 -22.58 12.88
CA PHE A 493 -21.99 -22.01 13.38
C PHE A 493 -23.18 -22.90 13.13
N ASN A 494 -22.98 -24.09 12.58
CA ASN A 494 -24.07 -25.03 12.24
C ASN A 494 -25.18 -24.39 11.42
N LEU A 495 -24.81 -23.54 10.42
CA LEU A 495 -25.79 -22.91 9.54
C LEU A 495 -26.42 -23.93 8.61
N GLU A 496 -27.71 -23.77 8.32
CA GLU A 496 -28.47 -24.70 7.49
C GLU A 496 -29.47 -23.96 6.59
N TYR A 497 -29.79 -24.57 5.45
CA TYR A 497 -30.93 -24.22 4.61
C TYR A 497 -31.64 -25.49 4.13
N ILE A 498 -32.91 -25.39 3.78
CA ILE A 498 -33.67 -26.51 3.21
C ILE A 498 -33.42 -26.53 1.71
N ALA A 499 -32.81 -27.60 1.19
CA ALA A 499 -32.54 -27.80 -0.23
C ALA A 499 -33.74 -28.34 -1.00
N GLU A 500 -33.61 -28.55 -2.31
CA GLU A 500 -34.67 -29.08 -3.19
C GLU A 500 -35.11 -30.48 -2.80
N ASP A 501 -34.23 -31.28 -2.21
CA ASP A 501 -34.50 -32.62 -1.70
C ASP A 501 -35.29 -32.63 -0.38
N GLY A 502 -35.64 -31.45 0.15
CA GLY A 502 -36.31 -31.27 1.43
C GLY A 502 -35.43 -31.55 2.66
N GLN A 503 -34.13 -31.78 2.46
CA GLN A 503 -33.17 -32.00 3.54
C GLN A 503 -32.43 -30.71 3.90
N LYS A 504 -31.81 -30.71 5.07
CA LYS A 504 -30.96 -29.63 5.53
C LYS A 504 -29.57 -29.73 4.91
N HIS A 505 -29.13 -28.67 4.31
CA HIS A 505 -27.79 -28.54 3.71
C HIS A 505 -27.06 -27.34 4.28
N ARG A 506 -25.72 -27.33 4.13
CA ARG A 506 -24.83 -26.27 4.59
C ARG A 506 -24.70 -25.20 3.50
N PRO A 507 -24.96 -23.91 3.79
CA PRO A 507 -24.64 -22.85 2.85
C PRO A 507 -23.13 -22.63 2.75
N ILE A 508 -22.69 -22.03 1.63
CA ILE A 508 -21.36 -21.49 1.42
C ILE A 508 -21.44 -19.98 1.59
N MET A 509 -20.35 -19.36 2.03
CA MET A 509 -20.33 -17.96 2.35
C MET A 509 -19.22 -17.24 1.58
N ILE A 510 -19.52 -16.06 1.00
CA ILE A 510 -18.54 -15.11 0.54
C ILE A 510 -18.46 -13.97 1.55
N HIS A 511 -17.24 -13.62 1.97
CA HIS A 511 -16.93 -12.36 2.63
C HIS A 511 -16.33 -11.42 1.61
N ARG A 512 -16.75 -10.16 1.57
CA ARG A 512 -16.11 -9.19 0.70
C ARG A 512 -16.16 -7.78 1.27
N ALA A 513 -15.12 -7.01 0.98
CA ALA A 513 -15.06 -5.57 1.19
C ALA A 513 -14.45 -4.93 -0.07
N CYS A 514 -15.07 -3.87 -0.60
CA CYS A 514 -14.60 -3.19 -1.81
C CYS A 514 -13.59 -2.08 -1.48
N PHE A 515 -13.94 -1.22 -0.53
CA PHE A 515 -13.04 -0.16 -0.05
C PHE A 515 -11.99 -0.70 0.92
N GLY A 516 -12.26 -1.84 1.54
CA GLY A 516 -11.53 -2.40 2.67
C GLY A 516 -11.86 -1.68 3.97
N SER A 517 -11.52 -0.40 4.10
CA SER A 517 -12.07 0.50 5.12
C SER A 517 -12.36 1.88 4.53
N MET A 518 -13.43 2.51 5.01
CA MET A 518 -13.82 3.86 4.63
C MET A 518 -12.67 4.85 4.89
N GLU A 519 -12.01 4.74 6.02
CA GLU A 519 -10.91 5.61 6.43
C GLU A 519 -9.73 5.50 5.46
N ARG A 520 -9.28 4.27 5.17
CA ARG A 520 -8.18 4.02 4.23
C ARG A 520 -8.53 4.48 2.83
N PHE A 521 -9.73 4.17 2.36
CA PHE A 521 -10.16 4.57 1.02
C PHE A 521 -10.30 6.09 0.88
N ILE A 522 -10.86 6.78 1.88
CA ILE A 522 -10.90 8.25 1.92
C ILE A 522 -9.48 8.82 1.90
N GLY A 523 -8.55 8.25 2.68
CA GLY A 523 -7.14 8.63 2.65
C GLY A 523 -6.53 8.50 1.25
N ILE A 524 -6.80 7.40 0.55
CA ILE A 524 -6.36 7.16 -0.84
C ILE A 524 -6.98 8.19 -1.78
N LEU A 525 -8.29 8.48 -1.65
CA LEU A 525 -8.95 9.48 -2.50
C LEU A 525 -8.44 10.90 -2.26
N ILE A 526 -8.10 11.28 -1.01
CA ILE A 526 -7.45 12.56 -0.71
C ILE A 526 -6.14 12.68 -1.50
N GLU A 527 -5.32 11.64 -1.51
CA GLU A 527 -4.03 11.63 -2.21
C GLU A 527 -4.20 11.49 -3.73
N HIS A 528 -5.12 10.64 -4.19
CA HIS A 528 -5.43 10.44 -5.61
C HIS A 528 -5.88 11.74 -6.29
N PHE A 529 -6.82 12.46 -5.68
CA PHE A 529 -7.32 13.74 -6.16
C PHE A 529 -6.49 14.95 -5.69
N ALA A 530 -5.43 14.75 -4.90
CA ALA A 530 -4.67 15.84 -4.27
C ALA A 530 -5.59 16.85 -3.51
N GLY A 531 -6.63 16.32 -2.85
CA GLY A 531 -7.67 17.10 -2.16
C GLY A 531 -8.72 17.77 -3.05
N ALA A 532 -8.55 17.71 -4.37
CA ALA A 532 -9.46 18.32 -5.34
C ALA A 532 -10.56 17.33 -5.79
N PHE A 533 -11.39 16.89 -4.85
CA PHE A 533 -12.46 15.92 -5.10
C PHE A 533 -13.37 16.30 -6.27
N PRO A 534 -13.96 15.30 -7.00
CA PRO A 534 -15.04 15.55 -7.95
C PRO A 534 -16.18 16.33 -7.29
N THR A 535 -16.95 17.08 -8.07
CA THR A 535 -17.99 17.98 -7.54
C THR A 535 -18.99 17.26 -6.63
N TRP A 536 -19.41 16.06 -6.99
CA TRP A 536 -20.37 15.28 -6.20
C TRP A 536 -19.86 14.88 -4.80
N MET A 537 -18.54 14.72 -4.62
CA MET A 537 -17.90 14.42 -3.33
C MET A 537 -17.35 15.64 -2.60
N ALA A 538 -17.13 16.76 -3.31
CA ALA A 538 -16.45 17.92 -2.74
C ALA A 538 -17.14 18.42 -1.46
N PRO A 539 -16.42 18.66 -0.35
CA PRO A 539 -17.03 19.15 0.89
C PRO A 539 -17.69 20.51 0.72
N VAL A 540 -17.13 21.34 -0.15
CA VAL A 540 -17.71 22.60 -0.60
C VAL A 540 -17.82 22.55 -2.12
N GLN A 541 -19.04 22.45 -2.63
CA GLN A 541 -19.30 22.38 -4.07
C GLN A 541 -19.30 23.75 -4.72
N VAL A 542 -19.88 24.73 -4.01
CA VAL A 542 -20.01 26.12 -4.47
C VAL A 542 -19.56 27.05 -3.37
N LYS A 543 -18.77 28.07 -3.72
CA LYS A 543 -18.46 29.18 -2.84
C LYS A 543 -18.89 30.51 -3.49
N ILE A 544 -19.79 31.25 -2.83
CA ILE A 544 -20.29 32.52 -3.32
C ILE A 544 -19.40 33.62 -2.79
N LEU A 545 -18.94 34.50 -3.70
CA LEU A 545 -17.95 35.54 -3.43
C LEU A 545 -18.52 36.91 -3.82
N PRO A 546 -19.24 37.62 -2.93
CA PRO A 546 -19.66 38.99 -3.18
C PRO A 546 -18.44 39.90 -3.25
N ILE A 547 -18.43 40.82 -4.26
CA ILE A 547 -17.34 41.77 -4.49
C ILE A 547 -17.30 42.83 -3.39
N SER A 548 -18.48 43.22 -2.87
CA SER A 548 -18.61 44.19 -1.78
C SER A 548 -19.82 43.88 -0.89
N GLU A 549 -19.95 44.58 0.23
CA GLU A 549 -21.09 44.46 1.16
C GLU A 549 -22.46 44.66 0.51
N LYS A 550 -22.55 45.49 -0.54
CA LYS A 550 -23.80 45.71 -1.29
C LYS A 550 -24.37 44.43 -1.91
N HIS A 551 -23.53 43.47 -2.20
CA HIS A 551 -23.92 42.22 -2.89
C HIS A 551 -24.22 41.07 -1.93
N VAL A 552 -24.03 41.27 -0.61
CA VAL A 552 -24.21 40.23 0.41
C VAL A 552 -25.66 39.75 0.49
N GLU A 553 -26.65 40.68 0.37
CA GLU A 553 -28.07 40.31 0.40
C GLU A 553 -28.42 39.33 -0.76
N TYR A 554 -27.97 39.66 -1.98
CA TYR A 554 -28.16 38.76 -3.12
C TYR A 554 -27.39 37.42 -2.95
N ALA A 555 -26.17 37.49 -2.48
CA ALA A 555 -25.36 36.28 -2.21
C ALA A 555 -26.02 35.38 -1.15
N GLU A 556 -26.65 35.93 -0.11
CA GLU A 556 -27.41 35.18 0.89
C GLU A 556 -28.68 34.52 0.29
N LYS A 557 -29.38 35.24 -0.61
CA LYS A 557 -30.49 34.65 -1.37
C LYS A 557 -30.03 33.42 -2.16
N LEU A 558 -28.91 33.55 -2.87
CA LEU A 558 -28.32 32.43 -3.61
C LEU A 558 -27.92 31.29 -2.67
N ARG A 559 -27.21 31.59 -1.57
CA ARG A 559 -26.81 30.60 -0.59
C ARG A 559 -27.99 29.79 -0.08
N LYS A 560 -29.10 30.48 0.24
CA LYS A 560 -30.32 29.81 0.67
C LYS A 560 -30.90 28.90 -0.43
N ALA A 561 -31.00 29.38 -1.67
CA ALA A 561 -31.53 28.59 -2.79
C ALA A 561 -30.68 27.34 -3.06
N PHE A 562 -29.35 27.45 -3.07
CA PHE A 562 -28.46 26.32 -3.25
C PHE A 562 -28.58 25.33 -2.08
N LYS A 563 -28.66 25.83 -0.84
CA LYS A 563 -28.86 24.98 0.35
C LYS A 563 -30.17 24.21 0.32
N ASP A 564 -31.26 24.91 -0.06
CA ASP A 564 -32.59 24.28 -0.18
C ASP A 564 -32.62 23.22 -1.30
N ALA A 565 -31.73 23.32 -2.28
CA ALA A 565 -31.50 22.36 -3.35
C ALA A 565 -30.44 21.29 -3.00
N TYR A 566 -30.03 21.16 -1.73
CA TYR A 566 -29.05 20.22 -1.20
C TYR A 566 -27.64 20.35 -1.82
N VAL A 567 -27.28 21.51 -2.37
CA VAL A 567 -25.92 21.80 -2.80
C VAL A 567 -25.10 22.31 -1.60
N ARG A 568 -23.91 21.74 -1.38
CA ARG A 568 -22.99 22.17 -0.31
C ARG A 568 -22.35 23.49 -0.68
N VAL A 569 -22.90 24.58 -0.14
CA VAL A 569 -22.55 25.95 -0.47
C VAL A 569 -22.01 26.71 0.73
N GLU A 570 -20.93 27.47 0.51
CA GLU A 570 -20.40 28.47 1.47
C GLU A 570 -20.50 29.86 0.89
N LEU A 571 -20.65 30.86 1.76
CA LEU A 571 -20.60 32.29 1.43
C LEU A 571 -19.36 32.90 2.10
N ASP A 572 -18.56 33.63 1.34
CA ASP A 572 -17.45 34.44 1.87
C ASP A 572 -17.85 35.93 1.87
N ASP A 573 -18.52 36.33 2.95
CA ASP A 573 -19.00 37.70 3.17
C ASP A 573 -17.98 38.63 3.82
N ARG A 574 -16.75 38.13 4.05
CA ARG A 574 -15.67 38.92 4.67
C ARG A 574 -15.38 40.18 3.85
N SER A 575 -15.05 41.29 4.53
CA SER A 575 -14.63 42.55 3.89
C SER A 575 -13.20 42.46 3.36
N GLU A 576 -13.00 41.61 2.32
CA GLU A 576 -11.71 41.34 1.68
C GLU A 576 -11.79 41.58 0.16
N LYS A 577 -10.62 41.86 -0.46
CA LYS A 577 -10.54 42.01 -1.92
C LYS A 577 -10.94 40.72 -2.62
N ILE A 578 -11.71 40.83 -3.71
CA ILE A 578 -12.19 39.66 -4.46
C ILE A 578 -11.08 38.71 -4.90
N GLY A 579 -9.91 39.24 -5.31
CA GLY A 579 -8.76 38.43 -5.68
C GLY A 579 -8.24 37.59 -4.51
N TYR A 580 -8.30 38.06 -3.27
CA TYR A 580 -7.95 37.33 -2.07
C TYR A 580 -8.97 36.21 -1.80
N LYS A 581 -10.27 36.51 -1.87
CA LYS A 581 -11.35 35.52 -1.70
C LYS A 581 -11.24 34.37 -2.72
N ILE A 582 -10.99 34.72 -4.01
CA ILE A 582 -10.77 33.72 -5.07
C ILE A 582 -9.58 32.84 -4.75
N ARG A 583 -8.44 33.42 -4.34
CA ARG A 583 -7.25 32.66 -3.98
C ARG A 583 -7.50 31.71 -2.80
N GLN A 584 -8.21 32.15 -1.77
CA GLN A 584 -8.56 31.31 -0.62
C GLN A 584 -9.45 30.15 -1.06
N ALA A 585 -10.49 30.39 -1.85
CA ALA A 585 -11.37 29.34 -2.38
C ALA A 585 -10.60 28.33 -3.27
N GLN A 586 -9.60 28.78 -4.02
CA GLN A 586 -8.70 27.89 -4.78
C GLN A 586 -7.85 27.01 -3.86
N MET A 587 -7.31 27.55 -2.77
CA MET A 587 -6.57 26.79 -1.78
C MET A 587 -7.43 25.74 -1.07
N GLU A 588 -8.69 26.07 -0.81
CA GLU A 588 -9.70 25.16 -0.25
C GLU A 588 -10.19 24.10 -1.25
N LYS A 589 -9.72 24.12 -2.50
CA LYS A 589 -10.09 23.17 -3.57
C LYS A 589 -11.58 23.16 -3.92
N VAL A 590 -12.27 24.27 -3.74
CA VAL A 590 -13.71 24.42 -4.05
C VAL A 590 -13.96 24.12 -5.53
N SER A 591 -15.05 23.38 -5.85
CA SER A 591 -15.37 23.01 -7.25
C SER A 591 -15.76 24.21 -8.09
N TYR A 592 -16.66 25.07 -7.56
CA TYR A 592 -17.14 26.26 -8.23
C TYR A 592 -17.09 27.51 -7.33
N MET A 593 -16.63 28.60 -7.87
CA MET A 593 -16.75 29.94 -7.27
C MET A 593 -17.74 30.77 -8.09
N LEU A 594 -18.70 31.40 -7.42
CA LEU A 594 -19.68 32.31 -8.01
C LEU A 594 -19.34 33.71 -7.54
N VAL A 595 -18.80 34.52 -8.44
CA VAL A 595 -18.52 35.93 -8.16
C VAL A 595 -19.79 36.75 -8.43
N VAL A 596 -20.12 37.65 -7.50
CA VAL A 596 -21.33 38.46 -7.54
C VAL A 596 -20.95 39.93 -7.40
N GLY A 597 -21.21 40.69 -8.42
CA GLY A 597 -21.05 42.14 -8.49
C GLY A 597 -22.34 42.84 -8.91
N ASP A 598 -22.27 44.15 -9.18
CA ASP A 598 -23.44 44.99 -9.55
C ASP A 598 -24.21 44.38 -10.75
N LYS A 599 -23.52 43.97 -11.81
CA LYS A 599 -24.14 43.39 -13.02
C LYS A 599 -24.88 42.09 -12.73
N GLU A 600 -24.25 41.19 -11.95
CA GLU A 600 -24.84 39.90 -11.59
C GLU A 600 -26.12 40.08 -10.77
N VAL A 601 -26.14 41.09 -9.87
CA VAL A 601 -27.32 41.41 -9.08
C VAL A 601 -28.45 41.98 -9.97
N GLU A 602 -28.12 42.94 -10.86
CA GLU A 602 -29.09 43.57 -11.76
C GLU A 602 -29.71 42.60 -12.76
N GLU A 603 -28.88 41.65 -13.30
CA GLU A 603 -29.29 40.71 -14.35
C GLU A 603 -29.79 39.36 -13.79
N GLY A 604 -29.75 39.13 -12.47
CA GLY A 604 -30.11 37.84 -11.88
C GLY A 604 -29.13 36.72 -12.27
N LYS A 605 -27.85 37.03 -12.41
CA LYS A 605 -26.79 36.11 -12.87
C LYS A 605 -25.76 35.84 -11.80
N VAL A 606 -24.83 34.92 -12.12
CA VAL A 606 -23.61 34.62 -11.37
C VAL A 606 -22.44 34.49 -12.34
N ALA A 607 -21.28 35.09 -12.03
CA ALA A 607 -20.06 34.90 -12.80
C ALA A 607 -19.37 33.62 -12.30
N VAL A 608 -19.36 32.59 -13.14
CA VAL A 608 -18.92 31.22 -12.78
C VAL A 608 -17.44 31.07 -13.02
N ARG A 609 -16.75 30.51 -12.03
CA ARG A 609 -15.35 30.03 -12.14
C ARG A 609 -15.29 28.57 -11.71
N LYS A 610 -14.92 27.68 -12.63
CA LYS A 610 -14.75 26.25 -12.34
C LYS A 610 -13.28 25.93 -12.02
N ARG A 611 -13.05 25.13 -11.01
CA ARG A 611 -11.72 24.65 -10.65
C ARG A 611 -11.05 23.95 -11.84
N GLY A 612 -9.77 24.26 -12.10
CA GLY A 612 -8.99 23.69 -13.20
C GLY A 612 -9.31 24.23 -14.60
N VAL A 613 -10.43 24.91 -14.77
CA VAL A 613 -10.85 25.48 -16.07
C VAL A 613 -10.77 27.02 -16.08
N GLY A 614 -11.11 27.65 -14.96
CA GLY A 614 -11.10 29.09 -14.82
C GLY A 614 -12.49 29.73 -15.06
N GLU A 615 -12.51 30.96 -15.59
CA GLU A 615 -13.72 31.75 -15.80
C GLU A 615 -14.57 31.20 -16.95
N GLN A 616 -15.88 31.01 -16.70
CA GLN A 616 -16.84 30.42 -17.63
C GLN A 616 -17.86 31.47 -18.13
N GLY A 617 -17.75 32.73 -17.68
CA GLY A 617 -18.72 33.76 -17.96
C GLY A 617 -19.87 33.85 -16.94
N ALA A 618 -20.81 34.75 -17.21
CA ALA A 618 -21.97 34.99 -16.36
C ALA A 618 -23.23 34.34 -16.95
N ILE A 619 -23.92 33.53 -16.15
CA ILE A 619 -25.17 32.86 -16.54
C ILE A 619 -26.24 33.07 -15.46
N PRO A 620 -27.55 32.90 -15.79
CA PRO A 620 -28.62 32.92 -14.80
C PRO A 620 -28.33 31.93 -13.67
N TRP A 621 -28.55 32.34 -12.43
CA TRP A 621 -28.22 31.50 -11.29
C TRP A 621 -29.08 30.23 -11.23
N GLU A 622 -30.32 30.26 -11.70
CA GLU A 622 -31.20 29.09 -11.80
C GLU A 622 -30.67 28.06 -12.79
N GLU A 623 -30.14 28.51 -13.91
CA GLU A 623 -29.49 27.67 -14.92
C GLU A 623 -28.23 27.00 -14.33
N PHE A 624 -27.40 27.77 -13.63
CA PHE A 624 -26.23 27.21 -12.94
C PHE A 624 -26.65 26.17 -11.90
N LEU A 625 -27.69 26.44 -11.11
CA LEU A 625 -28.20 25.50 -10.11
C LEU A 625 -28.64 24.18 -10.76
N ALA A 626 -29.40 24.24 -11.85
CA ALA A 626 -29.83 23.05 -12.58
C ALA A 626 -28.63 22.23 -13.14
N ASN A 627 -27.64 22.93 -13.70
CA ASN A 627 -26.44 22.32 -14.25
C ASN A 627 -25.62 21.60 -13.18
N ILE A 628 -25.37 22.23 -12.03
CA ILE A 628 -24.59 21.59 -10.95
C ILE A 628 -25.35 20.43 -10.30
N GLN A 629 -26.67 20.52 -10.16
CA GLN A 629 -27.49 19.39 -9.68
C GLN A 629 -27.35 18.19 -10.63
N GLN A 630 -27.36 18.43 -11.94
CA GLN A 630 -27.17 17.37 -12.93
C GLN A 630 -25.74 16.77 -12.84
N GLU A 631 -24.70 17.63 -12.75
CA GLU A 631 -23.32 17.19 -12.57
C GLU A 631 -23.14 16.32 -11.31
N ILE A 632 -23.78 16.72 -10.19
CA ILE A 632 -23.76 15.95 -8.94
C ILE A 632 -24.46 14.60 -9.12
N LYS A 633 -25.62 14.59 -9.78
CA LYS A 633 -26.38 13.37 -10.04
C LYS A 633 -25.63 12.39 -10.94
N ASP A 634 -24.99 12.90 -11.98
CA ASP A 634 -24.21 12.09 -12.93
C ASP A 634 -22.85 11.69 -12.37
N ARG A 635 -22.47 12.21 -11.21
CA ARG A 635 -21.15 12.00 -10.55
C ARG A 635 -19.97 12.34 -11.47
N ALA A 636 -20.10 13.37 -12.26
CA ALA A 636 -19.08 13.83 -13.20
C ALA A 636 -17.98 14.68 -12.51
#